data_7caf9cdcebb5a1c6b3ba5261966904c0
#
_entry.id   7caf9cdcebb5a1c6b3ba5261966904c0
#
_cell.length_a   1.000
_cell.length_b   1.000
_cell.length_c   1.000
_cell.angle_alpha   90.00
_cell.angle_beta   90.00
_cell.angle_gamma   90.00
#
_symmetry.space_group_name_H-M   'P 1'
#
loop_
_entity.id
_entity.type
_entity.pdbx_description
1 polymer ?
#
loop_
_entity_poly.entity_id
_entity_poly.type
_entity_poly.pdbx_seq_one_letter_code
_entity_poly.pdbx_strand_id
1 'polypeptide(L)'
;MRPEYDGVKFYSKEDFGSAWALQKAEPTLASFNADGDYNDINKVLELYNIQQLIETGAALTSWTDEIHKRYCALVKQFEPILGRRFGKIDNSSFVETQESVSIIYLDDFWKLFVKFKVYERISSEVMRGYLNKPETTLYKLLTHKELVGHYDEEFAEVLRISDQTVRILASKFLEKNKSVCYLPKSFKPAEFEEIFLRYVHGDNVNANLLQLIYKSQSSAECPISDSLRLEAKRAIKKFWQDHSAEATSIEYGVGVGFRQQDELKTCNREGSKFLISYNVGWLEKTLDYPLILHNFRYVFEMIDWQGRSKLVSVKSDIGAIERAFAVDGIKFYRCGSQFNMMSAMSNAQMSLYCDFLAAHVINLEDVFKWFFEKYLPEEFGVVGFSMNTSSSTATYIEKCRNLASEMDGVLKQFRMFVLNGSIDRELFEMSSEHVVFESVPSLLTKKYAYAASDDIEKEMFALFSDQALLGYTEKTKSKYATLFQLLSGEEMRESDFEPFQTTSLEWLVQRGSLWIDDAEIVKLSNPRVKILKDLYEHDALCLCWHDSWISQIDHMIELGDLRGKATLFSQPEADYLDYILNKSKFSDGLDLRNKYIHSTYSTNETEQQTDYIQLLKLMVLIITKMNDEFCIWKDNKEVTP
;
A
#
# COMPACT_ATOMS: atom_id res chain seq x y z
N MET A 1 18.65 33.29 -1.45
CA MET A 1 19.12 31.88 -1.49
C MET A 1 19.87 31.62 -0.20
N ARG A 2 19.59 30.50 0.51
CA ARG A 2 20.26 30.18 1.77
C ARG A 2 21.73 29.82 1.53
N PRO A 3 22.63 30.04 2.52
CA PRO A 3 24.02 29.68 2.36
C PRO A 3 24.20 28.18 2.22
N GLU A 4 25.12 27.76 1.37
CA GLU A 4 25.62 26.40 1.35
C GLU A 4 26.59 26.20 2.53
N TYR A 5 26.45 25.05 3.19
CA TYR A 5 27.36 24.68 4.29
C TYR A 5 27.67 23.19 4.19
N ASP A 6 28.91 22.86 4.05
CA ASP A 6 29.39 21.48 3.96
C ASP A 6 29.82 20.96 5.35
N GLY A 7 28.82 20.74 6.21
CA GLY A 7 29.02 20.24 7.58
C GLY A 7 28.48 18.83 7.77
N VAL A 8 28.70 18.29 8.98
CA VAL A 8 28.14 16.99 9.39
C VAL A 8 26.64 17.08 9.55
N LYS A 9 25.91 16.15 8.93
CA LYS A 9 24.46 16.00 9.12
C LYS A 9 24.15 14.60 9.66
N PHE A 10 23.42 14.56 10.74
CA PHE A 10 22.83 13.35 11.32
C PHE A 10 21.39 13.20 10.84
N TYR A 11 21.05 12.07 10.23
CA TYR A 11 19.70 11.77 9.77
C TYR A 11 18.97 10.81 10.71
N SER A 12 19.59 9.66 11.01
CA SER A 12 19.03 8.67 11.93
C SER A 12 20.13 7.75 12.48
N LYS A 13 19.79 6.96 13.49
CA LYS A 13 20.69 5.92 14.02
C LYS A 13 20.96 4.80 13.00
N GLU A 14 20.05 4.60 12.05
CA GLU A 14 20.05 3.53 11.05
C GLU A 14 20.56 4.04 9.68
N ASP A 15 21.16 5.25 9.65
CA ASP A 15 21.66 5.84 8.41
C ASP A 15 22.95 5.12 7.94
N PHE A 16 22.91 4.58 6.72
CA PHE A 16 24.07 3.94 6.07
C PHE A 16 25.26 4.89 5.88
N GLY A 17 25.03 6.21 5.86
CA GLY A 17 26.05 7.24 5.78
C GLY A 17 26.77 7.55 7.09
N SER A 18 26.44 6.90 8.20
CA SER A 18 26.98 7.21 9.54
C SER A 18 28.51 7.14 9.60
N ALA A 19 29.14 6.17 8.93
CA ALA A 19 30.60 6.05 8.89
C ALA A 19 31.25 7.24 8.18
N TRP A 20 30.72 7.70 7.07
CA TRP A 20 31.16 8.88 6.36
C TRP A 20 30.92 10.16 7.18
N ALA A 21 29.77 10.27 7.85
CA ALA A 21 29.47 11.37 8.76
C ALA A 21 30.47 11.42 9.94
N LEU A 22 30.87 10.27 10.50
CA LEU A 22 31.91 10.18 11.54
C LEU A 22 33.28 10.61 11.05
N GLN A 23 33.71 10.18 9.85
CA GLN A 23 34.96 10.62 9.24
C GLN A 23 35.00 12.15 9.06
N LYS A 24 33.86 12.72 8.63
CA LYS A 24 33.71 14.17 8.48
C LYS A 24 33.67 14.91 9.81
N ALA A 25 33.18 14.30 10.89
CA ALA A 25 33.12 14.86 12.23
C ALA A 25 34.50 14.87 12.94
N GLU A 26 35.38 13.93 12.58
CA GLU A 26 36.65 13.71 13.29
C GLU A 26 37.56 14.96 13.36
N PRO A 27 37.78 15.74 12.28
CA PRO A 27 38.56 16.98 12.37
C PRO A 27 37.98 18.00 13.35
N THR A 28 36.65 18.15 13.39
CA THR A 28 35.94 19.05 14.32
C THR A 28 36.10 18.56 15.77
N LEU A 29 35.96 17.24 16.01
CA LEU A 29 36.15 16.64 17.33
C LEU A 29 37.61 16.76 17.82
N ALA A 30 38.59 16.57 16.93
CA ALA A 30 40.01 16.63 17.27
C ALA A 30 40.50 18.04 17.58
N SER A 31 39.96 19.06 16.90
CA SER A 31 40.35 20.47 17.03
C SER A 31 39.40 21.31 17.91
N PHE A 32 38.42 20.66 18.57
CA PHE A 32 37.41 21.37 19.36
C PHE A 32 38.02 22.24 20.47
N ASN A 33 37.57 23.49 20.52
CA ASN A 33 37.90 24.44 21.56
C ASN A 33 36.61 25.08 22.12
N ALA A 34 36.33 24.89 23.41
CA ALA A 34 35.12 25.41 24.05
C ALA A 34 35.01 26.95 24.05
N ASP A 35 36.15 27.65 23.97
CA ASP A 35 36.28 29.11 23.93
C ASP A 35 36.40 29.66 22.50
N GLY A 36 36.17 28.82 21.49
CA GLY A 36 36.19 29.18 20.08
C GLY A 36 35.09 30.17 19.69
N ASP A 37 35.19 30.70 18.44
CA ASP A 37 34.16 31.55 17.86
C ASP A 37 32.98 30.70 17.31
N TYR A 38 31.84 30.78 17.97
CA TYR A 38 30.57 30.12 17.64
C TYR A 38 29.46 31.11 17.28
N ASN A 39 29.82 32.25 16.65
CA ASN A 39 28.82 33.22 16.15
C ASN A 39 28.08 32.72 14.91
N ASP A 40 28.76 31.92 14.06
CA ASP A 40 28.12 31.27 12.91
C ASP A 40 27.15 30.18 13.38
N ILE A 41 25.85 30.38 13.04
CA ILE A 41 24.81 29.45 13.43
C ILE A 41 24.98 28.05 12.84
N ASN A 42 25.54 27.92 11.63
CA ASN A 42 25.73 26.63 10.97
C ASN A 42 26.81 25.80 11.67
N LYS A 43 27.92 26.42 12.15
CA LYS A 43 28.88 25.72 12.99
C LYS A 43 28.27 25.18 14.27
N VAL A 44 27.36 25.93 14.87
CA VAL A 44 26.65 25.53 16.10
C VAL A 44 25.72 24.37 15.84
N LEU A 45 24.98 24.40 14.71
CA LEU A 45 24.09 23.32 14.28
C LEU A 45 24.86 22.06 13.86
N GLU A 46 26.05 22.21 13.31
CA GLU A 46 26.97 21.08 13.07
C GLU A 46 27.38 20.39 14.38
N LEU A 47 27.76 21.16 15.42
CA LEU A 47 28.07 20.59 16.74
C LEU A 47 26.88 19.76 17.26
N TYR A 48 25.65 20.25 17.10
CA TYR A 48 24.46 19.51 17.48
C TYR A 48 24.32 18.18 16.73
N ASN A 49 24.57 18.17 15.42
CA ASN A 49 24.51 16.95 14.61
C ASN A 49 25.63 15.97 14.98
N ILE A 50 26.85 16.45 15.25
CA ILE A 50 27.98 15.63 15.74
C ILE A 50 27.63 15.02 17.11
N GLN A 51 27.04 15.81 18.01
CA GLN A 51 26.59 15.30 19.31
C GLN A 51 25.59 14.15 19.15
N GLN A 52 24.55 14.34 18.32
CA GLN A 52 23.55 13.31 18.03
C GLN A 52 24.20 12.03 17.48
N LEU A 53 25.12 12.17 16.55
CA LEU A 53 25.83 11.05 15.92
C LEU A 53 26.65 10.25 16.95
N ILE A 54 27.44 10.91 17.81
CA ILE A 54 28.25 10.25 18.84
C ILE A 54 27.38 9.62 19.93
N GLU A 55 26.26 10.24 20.30
CA GLU A 55 25.33 9.72 21.31
C GLU A 55 24.60 8.43 20.84
N THR A 56 24.60 8.11 19.55
CA THR A 56 24.11 6.79 19.08
C THR A 56 25.02 5.63 19.46
N GLY A 57 26.26 5.90 19.90
CA GLY A 57 27.29 4.90 20.13
C GLY A 57 28.08 4.52 18.88
N ALA A 58 27.85 5.20 17.74
CA ALA A 58 28.57 4.95 16.50
C ALA A 58 30.07 5.34 16.65
N ALA A 59 30.97 4.50 16.15
CA ALA A 59 32.40 4.70 16.17
C ALA A 59 33.02 4.20 14.87
N LEU A 60 34.11 4.85 14.43
CA LEU A 60 34.92 4.33 13.33
C LEU A 60 35.78 3.14 13.83
N THR A 61 36.01 2.17 12.98
CA THR A 61 36.88 1.02 13.26
C THR A 61 38.32 1.45 13.57
N SER A 62 38.73 2.63 13.11
CA SER A 62 40.03 3.24 13.42
C SER A 62 40.12 3.86 14.82
N TRP A 63 39.01 4.05 15.52
CA TRP A 63 39.01 4.63 16.87
C TRP A 63 39.26 3.57 17.93
N THR A 64 40.21 3.86 18.83
CA THR A 64 40.36 3.06 20.05
C THR A 64 39.25 3.37 21.05
N ASP A 65 39.01 2.47 22.01
CA ASP A 65 38.05 2.70 23.10
C ASP A 65 38.32 4.00 23.87
N GLU A 66 39.58 4.40 23.98
CA GLU A 66 39.97 5.65 24.63
C GLU A 66 39.57 6.87 23.82
N ILE A 67 39.76 6.84 22.50
CA ILE A 67 39.33 7.91 21.58
C ILE A 67 37.82 8.04 21.63
N HIS A 68 37.07 6.92 21.54
CA HIS A 68 35.62 6.94 21.60
C HIS A 68 35.10 7.51 22.93
N LYS A 69 35.64 7.06 24.08
CA LYS A 69 35.29 7.61 25.41
C LYS A 69 35.60 9.09 25.52
N ARG A 70 36.73 9.54 24.97
CA ARG A 70 37.11 10.95 24.91
C ARG A 70 36.07 11.76 24.13
N TYR A 71 35.68 11.32 22.95
CA TYR A 71 34.69 12.04 22.13
C TYR A 71 33.28 12.04 22.77
N CYS A 72 32.85 10.96 23.40
CA CYS A 72 31.62 10.92 24.19
C CYS A 72 31.64 11.92 25.36
N ALA A 73 32.79 12.16 25.97
CA ALA A 73 32.93 13.17 27.02
C ALA A 73 32.97 14.61 26.45
N LEU A 74 33.63 14.77 25.28
CA LEU A 74 33.76 16.04 24.59
C LEU A 74 32.42 16.63 24.15
N VAL A 75 31.57 15.84 23.51
CA VAL A 75 30.29 16.32 22.96
C VAL A 75 29.33 16.85 24.04
N LYS A 76 29.49 16.46 25.29
CA LYS A 76 28.73 17.05 26.41
C LYS A 76 29.03 18.53 26.63
N GLN A 77 30.18 19.03 26.15
CA GLN A 77 30.54 20.45 26.22
C GLN A 77 29.86 21.29 25.14
N PHE A 78 29.19 20.65 24.16
CA PHE A 78 28.49 21.38 23.09
C PHE A 78 27.20 22.04 23.58
N GLU A 79 26.48 21.42 24.50
CA GLU A 79 25.19 21.93 25.01
C GLU A 79 25.27 23.38 25.55
N PRO A 80 26.29 23.79 26.38
CA PRO A 80 26.46 25.17 26.78
C PRO A 80 26.71 26.15 25.63
N ILE A 81 27.37 25.70 24.55
CA ILE A 81 27.62 26.52 23.36
C ILE A 81 26.33 26.74 22.58
N LEU A 82 25.53 25.66 22.37
CA LEU A 82 24.21 25.73 21.77
C LEU A 82 23.32 26.69 22.54
N GLY A 83 23.23 26.53 23.87
CA GLY A 83 22.43 27.41 24.75
C GLY A 83 22.86 28.87 24.68
N ARG A 84 24.17 29.16 24.71
CA ARG A 84 24.68 30.55 24.59
C ARG A 84 24.35 31.19 23.25
N ARG A 85 24.43 30.44 22.13
CA ARG A 85 24.13 30.96 20.80
C ARG A 85 22.63 31.20 20.60
N PHE A 86 21.80 30.24 20.98
CA PHE A 86 20.33 30.39 20.92
C PHE A 86 19.82 31.41 21.94
N GLY A 87 20.50 31.57 23.08
CA GLY A 87 20.19 32.59 24.08
C GLY A 87 20.36 34.03 23.60
N LYS A 88 21.16 34.27 22.53
CA LYS A 88 21.37 35.59 21.92
C LYS A 88 20.33 35.97 20.86
N ILE A 89 19.43 35.03 20.49
CA ILE A 89 18.41 35.29 19.49
C ILE A 89 17.25 36.04 20.11
N ASP A 90 16.94 37.22 19.57
CA ASP A 90 15.86 38.11 19.97
C ASP A 90 15.10 38.68 18.76
N ASN A 91 14.16 39.58 18.98
CA ASN A 91 13.36 40.20 17.92
C ASN A 91 14.21 40.84 16.80
N SER A 92 15.35 41.40 17.13
CA SER A 92 16.20 42.14 16.18
C SER A 92 17.06 41.20 15.32
N SER A 93 17.45 40.05 15.88
CA SER A 93 18.40 39.13 15.26
C SER A 93 17.76 37.84 14.70
N PHE A 94 16.50 37.57 15.06
CA PHE A 94 15.82 36.31 14.70
C PHE A 94 15.78 36.06 13.18
N VAL A 95 15.26 37.01 12.43
CA VAL A 95 15.04 36.83 10.99
C VAL A 95 16.37 36.63 10.26
N GLU A 96 17.36 37.47 10.53
CA GLU A 96 18.70 37.37 9.95
C GLU A 96 19.37 36.05 10.32
N THR A 97 19.31 35.65 11.60
CA THR A 97 19.86 34.37 12.05
C THR A 97 19.20 33.17 11.35
N GLN A 98 17.86 33.18 11.23
CA GLN A 98 17.11 32.10 10.58
C GLN A 98 17.41 32.02 9.06
N GLU A 99 17.57 33.16 8.39
CA GLU A 99 17.93 33.22 6.97
C GLU A 99 19.37 32.78 6.70
N SER A 100 20.27 32.95 7.66
CA SER A 100 21.66 32.46 7.59
C SER A 100 21.80 30.96 7.82
N VAL A 101 20.76 30.26 8.24
CA VAL A 101 20.78 28.79 8.42
C VAL A 101 20.80 28.09 7.06
N SER A 102 21.76 27.18 6.88
CA SER A 102 21.81 26.31 5.70
C SER A 102 20.59 25.40 5.63
N ILE A 103 20.18 25.06 4.40
CA ILE A 103 18.99 24.22 4.15
C ILE A 103 19.05 22.88 4.87
N ILE A 104 20.27 22.29 5.02
CA ILE A 104 20.47 20.99 5.67
C ILE A 104 20.19 21.02 7.17
N TYR A 105 20.25 22.20 7.81
CA TYR A 105 20.09 22.38 9.24
C TYR A 105 18.77 23.04 9.66
N LEU A 106 17.87 23.33 8.74
CA LEU A 106 16.63 24.03 9.07
C LEU A 106 15.77 23.31 10.13
N ASP A 107 15.67 22.00 10.05
CA ASP A 107 14.88 21.23 11.01
C ASP A 107 15.56 21.24 12.40
N ASP A 108 16.88 21.18 12.44
CA ASP A 108 17.63 21.24 13.70
C ASP A 108 17.57 22.61 14.33
N PHE A 109 17.58 23.68 13.52
CA PHE A 109 17.36 25.04 14.02
C PHE A 109 16.03 25.16 14.77
N TRP A 110 14.93 24.67 14.18
CA TRP A 110 13.62 24.75 14.84
C TRP A 110 13.50 23.84 16.05
N LYS A 111 14.11 22.65 16.04
CA LYS A 111 14.22 21.79 17.25
C LYS A 111 14.91 22.52 18.40
N LEU A 112 16.05 23.15 18.13
CA LEU A 112 16.79 23.90 19.15
C LEU A 112 16.10 25.21 19.52
N PHE A 113 15.43 25.89 18.59
CA PHE A 113 14.62 27.06 18.85
C PHE A 113 13.54 26.78 19.88
N VAL A 114 12.88 25.62 19.78
CA VAL A 114 11.87 25.16 20.75
C VAL A 114 12.56 24.69 22.04
N LYS A 115 13.62 23.87 21.97
CA LYS A 115 14.34 23.35 23.14
C LYS A 115 14.84 24.47 24.07
N PHE A 116 15.39 25.54 23.49
CA PHE A 116 15.87 26.69 24.25
C PHE A 116 14.82 27.79 24.46
N LYS A 117 13.56 27.50 24.15
CA LYS A 117 12.41 28.41 24.36
C LYS A 117 12.61 29.80 23.75
N VAL A 118 13.28 29.87 22.60
CA VAL A 118 13.54 31.15 21.91
C VAL A 118 12.23 31.84 21.55
N TYR A 119 11.19 31.07 21.23
CA TYR A 119 9.85 31.59 20.92
C TYR A 119 9.26 32.46 22.03
N GLU A 120 9.62 32.28 23.31
CA GLU A 120 9.13 33.14 24.41
C GLU A 120 9.71 34.58 24.34
N ARG A 121 10.77 34.79 23.54
CA ARG A 121 11.45 36.10 23.39
C ARG A 121 11.17 36.79 22.07
N ILE A 122 10.52 36.11 21.14
CA ILE A 122 10.13 36.68 19.83
C ILE A 122 8.69 37.15 19.92
N SER A 123 8.41 38.40 19.56
CA SER A 123 7.07 38.94 19.58
C SER A 123 6.17 38.35 18.47
N SER A 124 4.87 38.34 18.73
CA SER A 124 3.85 37.92 17.75
C SER A 124 3.96 38.69 16.44
N GLU A 125 4.30 39.97 16.47
CA GLU A 125 4.49 40.80 15.25
C GLU A 125 5.64 40.30 14.38
N VAL A 126 6.80 40.03 14.99
CA VAL A 126 7.99 39.52 14.31
C VAL A 126 7.72 38.12 13.74
N MET A 127 7.07 37.25 14.53
CA MET A 127 6.72 35.91 14.07
C MET A 127 5.69 35.96 12.91
N ARG A 128 4.66 36.79 13.02
CA ARG A 128 3.68 36.99 11.94
C ARG A 128 4.36 37.48 10.65
N GLY A 129 5.28 38.43 10.76
CA GLY A 129 6.08 38.90 9.63
C GLY A 129 6.91 37.79 8.98
N TYR A 130 7.47 36.89 9.77
CA TYR A 130 8.23 35.73 9.31
C TYR A 130 7.32 34.68 8.63
N LEU A 131 6.19 34.32 9.26
CA LEU A 131 5.24 33.33 8.74
C LEU A 131 4.64 33.72 7.37
N ASN A 132 4.47 35.01 7.12
CA ASN A 132 3.93 35.52 5.85
C ASN A 132 4.98 35.59 4.71
N LYS A 133 6.25 35.23 4.96
CA LYS A 133 7.24 35.20 3.88
C LYS A 133 6.97 34.03 2.93
N PRO A 134 7.02 34.24 1.59
CA PRO A 134 6.77 33.18 0.60
C PRO A 134 7.66 31.95 0.74
N GLU A 135 8.91 32.14 1.17
CA GLU A 135 9.90 31.08 1.36
C GLU A 135 9.73 30.30 2.67
N THR A 136 8.79 30.68 3.54
CA THR A 136 8.53 29.98 4.80
C THR A 136 7.82 28.66 4.54
N THR A 137 8.43 27.57 4.94
CA THR A 137 7.84 26.24 4.87
C THR A 137 7.01 25.97 6.13
N LEU A 138 5.72 26.29 6.08
CA LEU A 138 4.80 26.16 7.24
C LEU A 138 4.78 24.76 7.81
N TYR A 139 4.82 23.73 6.96
CA TYR A 139 4.80 22.34 7.41
C TYR A 139 5.89 22.01 8.45
N LYS A 140 7.12 22.49 8.24
CA LYS A 140 8.24 22.27 9.19
C LYS A 140 7.99 22.89 10.55
N LEU A 141 7.38 24.07 10.59
CA LEU A 141 7.04 24.76 11.82
C LEU A 141 5.90 24.07 12.59
N LEU A 142 4.93 23.55 11.86
CA LEU A 142 3.78 22.83 12.43
C LEU A 142 4.14 21.47 13.05
N THR A 143 5.37 20.99 12.92
CA THR A 143 5.84 19.80 13.64
C THR A 143 6.15 20.08 15.12
N HIS A 144 6.18 21.35 15.54
CA HIS A 144 6.54 21.79 16.88
C HIS A 144 5.32 22.28 17.67
N LYS A 145 4.77 21.40 18.53
CA LYS A 145 3.53 21.64 19.28
C LYS A 145 3.59 22.92 20.15
N GLU A 146 4.71 23.13 20.85
CA GLU A 146 4.91 24.27 21.74
C GLU A 146 4.93 25.58 20.95
N LEU A 147 5.59 25.61 19.81
CA LEU A 147 5.65 26.76 18.92
C LEU A 147 4.26 27.14 18.40
N VAL A 148 3.52 26.15 17.90
CA VAL A 148 2.16 26.34 17.40
C VAL A 148 1.21 26.80 18.49
N GLY A 149 1.35 26.23 19.71
CA GLY A 149 0.52 26.62 20.84
C GLY A 149 0.82 28.02 21.38
N HIS A 150 2.06 28.51 21.25
CA HIS A 150 2.46 29.85 21.66
C HIS A 150 1.96 30.93 20.69
N TYR A 151 2.02 30.65 19.37
CA TYR A 151 1.61 31.56 18.31
C TYR A 151 0.31 31.10 17.63
N ASP A 152 -0.68 30.69 18.42
CA ASP A 152 -1.91 30.06 17.92
C ASP A 152 -2.64 30.92 16.89
N GLU A 153 -2.84 32.21 17.18
CA GLU A 153 -3.55 33.13 16.28
C GLU A 153 -2.73 33.44 15.01
N GLU A 154 -1.43 33.66 15.14
CA GLU A 154 -0.54 33.97 14.01
C GLU A 154 -0.48 32.83 13.01
N PHE A 155 -0.36 31.57 13.48
CA PHE A 155 -0.44 30.40 12.63
C PHE A 155 -1.81 30.25 11.98
N ALA A 156 -2.90 30.47 12.72
CA ALA A 156 -4.25 30.38 12.18
C ALA A 156 -4.51 31.40 11.07
N GLU A 157 -4.08 32.66 11.28
CA GLU A 157 -4.18 33.74 10.27
C GLU A 157 -3.48 33.33 8.96
N VAL A 158 -2.24 32.86 9.05
CA VAL A 158 -1.47 32.45 7.87
C VAL A 158 -2.07 31.22 7.19
N LEU A 159 -2.51 30.23 7.94
CA LEU A 159 -3.13 29.03 7.37
C LEU A 159 -4.44 29.30 6.63
N ARG A 160 -5.21 30.33 7.02
CA ARG A 160 -6.43 30.72 6.28
C ARG A 160 -6.15 31.23 4.87
N ILE A 161 -4.97 31.78 4.60
CA ILE A 161 -4.65 32.44 3.31
C ILE A 161 -3.60 31.70 2.49
N SER A 162 -2.76 30.86 3.11
CA SER A 162 -1.63 30.20 2.45
C SER A 162 -2.08 29.08 1.52
N ASP A 163 -1.48 29.00 0.34
CA ASP A 163 -1.67 27.90 -0.61
C ASP A 163 -1.09 26.57 -0.09
N GLN A 164 -0.13 26.63 0.85
CA GLN A 164 0.41 25.41 1.49
C GLN A 164 -0.63 24.68 2.35
N THR A 165 -1.68 25.37 2.82
CA THR A 165 -2.64 24.84 3.78
C THR A 165 -3.39 23.62 3.26
N VAL A 166 -3.78 23.63 2.00
CA VAL A 166 -4.48 22.47 1.40
C VAL A 166 -3.61 21.21 1.48
N ARG A 167 -2.32 21.33 1.15
CA ARG A 167 -1.37 20.19 1.23
C ARG A 167 -1.16 19.75 2.67
N ILE A 168 -1.09 20.66 3.63
CA ILE A 168 -0.96 20.38 5.06
C ILE A 168 -2.19 19.62 5.57
N LEU A 169 -3.39 20.09 5.25
CA LEU A 169 -4.65 19.44 5.66
C LEU A 169 -4.78 18.05 5.03
N ALA A 170 -4.46 17.92 3.72
CA ALA A 170 -4.49 16.64 3.02
C ALA A 170 -3.52 15.64 3.65
N SER A 171 -2.28 16.04 3.89
CA SER A 171 -1.26 15.18 4.51
C SER A 171 -1.60 14.77 5.95
N LYS A 172 -2.29 15.63 6.69
CA LYS A 172 -2.72 15.32 8.06
C LYS A 172 -3.95 14.43 8.14
N PHE A 173 -4.95 14.66 7.28
CA PHE A 173 -6.29 14.08 7.45
C PHE A 173 -6.71 13.11 6.35
N LEU A 174 -6.12 13.19 5.16
CA LEU A 174 -6.58 12.42 4.01
C LEU A 174 -5.59 11.35 3.57
N GLU A 175 -4.29 11.56 3.72
CA GLU A 175 -3.24 10.60 3.36
C GLU A 175 -3.08 9.50 4.41
N LYS A 176 -2.79 8.28 3.96
CA LYS A 176 -2.56 7.11 4.82
C LYS A 176 -1.34 7.28 5.70
N ASN A 177 -0.25 7.78 5.14
CA ASN A 177 0.97 8.11 5.87
C ASN A 177 0.82 9.51 6.45
N LYS A 178 0.11 9.60 7.57
CA LYS A 178 -0.16 10.87 8.24
C LYS A 178 1.12 11.55 8.67
N SER A 179 1.25 12.80 8.28
CA SER A 179 2.32 13.65 8.77
C SER A 179 2.04 14.10 10.21
N VAL A 180 3.06 14.06 11.05
CA VAL A 180 2.95 14.62 12.41
C VAL A 180 2.98 16.13 12.26
N CYS A 181 1.81 16.78 12.31
CA CYS A 181 1.71 18.23 12.38
C CYS A 181 0.62 18.65 13.37
N TYR A 182 0.86 19.76 14.06
CA TYR A 182 -0.03 20.36 15.03
C TYR A 182 -0.69 21.58 14.39
N LEU A 183 -2.02 21.65 14.46
CA LEU A 183 -2.78 22.81 14.01
C LEU A 183 -3.12 23.73 15.19
N PRO A 184 -3.18 25.05 14.96
CA PRO A 184 -3.63 26.00 15.97
C PRO A 184 -5.06 25.68 16.43
N LYS A 185 -5.36 25.92 17.69
CA LYS A 185 -6.70 25.67 18.24
C LYS A 185 -7.74 26.66 17.71
N SER A 186 -7.31 27.84 17.31
CA SER A 186 -8.15 28.88 16.69
C SER A 186 -8.47 28.59 15.22
N PHE A 187 -7.78 27.63 14.57
CA PHE A 187 -8.05 27.18 13.20
C PHE A 187 -9.01 25.99 13.22
N LYS A 188 -10.30 26.23 12.90
CA LYS A 188 -11.37 25.25 13.09
C LYS A 188 -11.65 24.38 11.86
N PRO A 189 -12.05 23.11 12.06
CA PRO A 189 -12.45 22.22 10.94
C PRO A 189 -13.53 22.80 10.02
N ALA A 190 -14.43 23.63 10.53
CA ALA A 190 -15.47 24.30 9.75
C ALA A 190 -14.90 25.22 8.65
N GLU A 191 -13.64 25.66 8.78
CA GLU A 191 -12.97 26.53 7.80
C GLU A 191 -12.30 25.74 6.67
N PHE A 192 -12.11 24.42 6.83
CA PHE A 192 -11.30 23.61 5.91
C PHE A 192 -11.97 23.45 4.53
N GLU A 193 -13.29 23.30 4.51
CA GLU A 193 -14.02 23.13 3.26
C GLU A 193 -13.89 24.34 2.32
N GLU A 194 -13.93 25.55 2.86
CA GLU A 194 -13.72 26.79 2.06
C GLU A 194 -12.31 26.84 1.47
N ILE A 195 -11.30 26.40 2.24
CA ILE A 195 -9.91 26.33 1.79
C ILE A 195 -9.76 25.31 0.65
N PHE A 196 -10.37 24.13 0.79
CA PHE A 196 -10.38 23.13 -0.28
C PHE A 196 -11.13 23.63 -1.52
N LEU A 197 -12.28 24.29 -1.38
CA LEU A 197 -13.03 24.86 -2.51
C LEU A 197 -12.22 25.93 -3.24
N ARG A 198 -11.57 26.85 -2.52
CA ARG A 198 -10.67 27.85 -3.12
C ARG A 198 -9.55 27.20 -3.92
N TYR A 199 -8.94 26.12 -3.41
CA TYR A 199 -7.93 25.37 -4.13
C TYR A 199 -8.47 24.69 -5.38
N VAL A 200 -9.62 23.99 -5.28
CA VAL A 200 -10.25 23.26 -6.41
C VAL A 200 -10.57 24.21 -7.58
N HIS A 201 -10.91 25.48 -7.28
CA HIS A 201 -11.19 26.50 -8.28
C HIS A 201 -9.96 27.31 -8.70
N GLY A 202 -8.80 27.08 -8.12
CA GLY A 202 -7.56 27.76 -8.44
C GLY A 202 -6.91 27.29 -9.75
N ASP A 203 -5.96 28.07 -10.25
CA ASP A 203 -5.26 27.76 -11.50
C ASP A 203 -4.11 26.75 -11.31
N ASN A 204 -3.51 26.71 -10.10
CA ASN A 204 -2.36 25.85 -9.78
C ASN A 204 -2.79 24.59 -9.01
N VAL A 205 -3.61 23.76 -9.63
CA VAL A 205 -4.09 22.52 -9.01
C VAL A 205 -3.20 21.32 -9.36
N ASN A 206 -3.09 20.38 -8.43
CA ASN A 206 -2.41 19.11 -8.63
C ASN A 206 -3.43 17.98 -8.74
N ALA A 207 -3.38 17.18 -9.81
CA ALA A 207 -4.34 16.11 -10.07
C ALA A 207 -4.42 15.08 -8.94
N ASN A 208 -3.29 14.75 -8.30
CA ASN A 208 -3.25 13.80 -7.19
C ASN A 208 -3.99 14.36 -5.96
N LEU A 209 -3.79 15.63 -5.64
CA LEU A 209 -4.46 16.26 -4.50
C LEU A 209 -5.96 16.43 -4.75
N LEU A 210 -6.36 16.78 -5.98
CA LEU A 210 -7.78 16.79 -6.38
C LEU A 210 -8.41 15.39 -6.25
N GLN A 211 -7.68 14.34 -6.67
CA GLN A 211 -8.15 12.96 -6.55
C GLN A 211 -8.30 12.54 -5.09
N LEU A 212 -7.36 12.93 -4.23
CA LEU A 212 -7.43 12.69 -2.79
C LEU A 212 -8.68 13.33 -2.17
N ILE A 213 -8.96 14.60 -2.48
CA ILE A 213 -10.17 15.30 -2.02
C ILE A 213 -11.44 14.60 -2.54
N TYR A 214 -11.49 14.27 -3.84
CA TYR A 214 -12.67 13.64 -4.46
C TYR A 214 -13.02 12.28 -3.84
N LYS A 215 -12.01 11.44 -3.59
CA LYS A 215 -12.21 10.06 -3.14
C LYS A 215 -12.28 9.91 -1.61
N SER A 216 -11.88 10.92 -0.84
CA SER A 216 -11.89 10.86 0.62
C SER A 216 -13.30 10.93 1.21
N GLN A 217 -13.47 10.32 2.38
CA GLN A 217 -14.69 10.43 3.17
C GLN A 217 -14.61 11.62 4.13
N SER A 218 -15.76 12.25 4.36
CA SER A 218 -15.91 13.29 5.38
C SER A 218 -15.69 12.74 6.79
N SER A 219 -15.06 13.52 7.65
CA SER A 219 -14.92 13.23 9.08
C SER A 219 -15.21 14.48 9.92
N ALA A 220 -15.39 14.30 11.22
CA ALA A 220 -15.57 15.44 12.13
C ALA A 220 -14.32 16.32 12.22
N GLU A 221 -13.13 15.73 12.01
CA GLU A 221 -11.84 16.42 12.04
C GLU A 221 -11.53 17.13 10.70
N CYS A 222 -12.07 16.64 9.59
CA CYS A 222 -11.90 17.21 8.26
C CYS A 222 -13.19 17.02 7.44
N PRO A 223 -14.13 17.96 7.54
CA PRO A 223 -15.38 17.92 6.78
C PRO A 223 -15.12 18.06 5.28
N ILE A 224 -15.70 17.16 4.49
CA ILE A 224 -15.66 17.17 3.02
C ILE A 224 -17.09 16.87 2.54
N SER A 225 -17.77 17.88 2.02
CA SER A 225 -19.14 17.70 1.49
C SER A 225 -19.14 16.98 0.14
N ASP A 226 -20.28 16.41 -0.22
CA ASP A 226 -20.48 15.83 -1.55
C ASP A 226 -20.39 16.89 -2.65
N SER A 227 -20.73 18.15 -2.35
CA SER A 227 -20.55 19.29 -3.27
C SER A 227 -19.06 19.52 -3.56
N LEU A 228 -18.21 19.61 -2.54
CA LEU A 228 -16.76 19.75 -2.71
C LEU A 228 -16.18 18.56 -3.51
N ARG A 229 -16.59 17.33 -3.20
CA ARG A 229 -16.16 16.13 -3.92
C ARG A 229 -16.56 16.21 -5.41
N LEU A 230 -17.76 16.69 -5.72
CA LEU A 230 -18.23 16.88 -7.10
C LEU A 230 -17.39 17.93 -7.83
N GLU A 231 -17.10 19.07 -7.19
CA GLU A 231 -16.24 20.12 -7.78
C GLU A 231 -14.82 19.60 -8.01
N ALA A 232 -14.23 18.84 -7.07
CA ALA A 232 -12.93 18.21 -7.26
C ALA A 232 -12.94 17.22 -8.45
N LYS A 233 -14.01 16.41 -8.62
CA LYS A 233 -14.19 15.52 -9.78
C LYS A 233 -14.23 16.29 -11.10
N ARG A 234 -14.94 17.42 -11.14
CA ARG A 234 -15.01 18.30 -12.32
C ARG A 234 -13.65 18.93 -12.62
N ALA A 235 -12.94 19.38 -11.59
CA ALA A 235 -11.60 19.94 -11.73
C ALA A 235 -10.59 18.90 -12.25
N ILE A 236 -10.64 17.65 -11.82
CA ILE A 236 -9.82 16.56 -12.37
C ILE A 236 -10.07 16.38 -13.87
N LYS A 237 -11.36 16.36 -14.27
CA LYS A 237 -11.70 16.22 -15.70
C LYS A 237 -11.16 17.38 -16.54
N LYS A 238 -11.30 18.62 -16.04
CA LYS A 238 -10.76 19.82 -16.67
C LYS A 238 -9.23 19.76 -16.75
N PHE A 239 -8.56 19.41 -15.66
CA PHE A 239 -7.10 19.30 -15.62
C PHE A 239 -6.56 18.41 -16.73
N TRP A 240 -7.13 17.20 -16.90
CA TRP A 240 -6.69 16.28 -17.95
C TRP A 240 -7.06 16.73 -19.36
N GLN A 241 -8.13 17.50 -19.54
CA GLN A 241 -8.45 18.11 -20.82
C GLN A 241 -7.44 19.20 -21.22
N ASP A 242 -7.05 20.04 -20.26
CA ASP A 242 -6.14 21.16 -20.49
C ASP A 242 -4.67 20.69 -20.67
N HIS A 243 -4.27 19.58 -20.02
CA HIS A 243 -2.90 19.04 -20.04
C HIS A 243 -2.75 17.78 -20.89
N SER A 244 -3.71 17.44 -21.73
CA SER A 244 -3.67 16.22 -22.55
C SER A 244 -2.48 16.15 -23.52
N ALA A 245 -1.94 17.28 -23.95
CA ALA A 245 -0.78 17.35 -24.85
C ALA A 245 0.58 17.27 -24.12
N GLU A 246 0.62 17.59 -22.83
CA GLU A 246 1.86 17.63 -22.01
C GLU A 246 2.02 16.41 -21.12
N ALA A 247 0.95 15.68 -20.90
CA ALA A 247 0.96 14.50 -20.04
C ALA A 247 1.71 13.35 -20.72
N THR A 248 2.79 12.88 -20.09
CA THR A 248 3.39 11.60 -20.43
C THR A 248 2.44 10.52 -19.96
N SER A 249 1.41 10.20 -20.76
CA SER A 249 0.49 9.11 -20.47
C SER A 249 1.09 7.80 -21.00
N ILE A 250 1.19 6.81 -20.14
CA ILE A 250 1.46 5.44 -20.58
C ILE A 250 0.08 4.81 -20.85
N GLU A 251 -0.31 4.78 -22.12
CA GLU A 251 -1.54 4.11 -22.53
C GLU A 251 -1.30 2.60 -22.65
N TYR A 252 -2.05 1.82 -21.88
CA TYR A 252 -2.11 0.37 -22.06
C TYR A 252 -3.39 0.01 -22.81
N GLY A 253 -3.24 -0.75 -23.91
CA GLY A 253 -4.36 -1.37 -24.59
C GLY A 253 -4.40 -2.86 -24.31
N VAL A 254 -5.57 -3.42 -24.03
CA VAL A 254 -5.79 -4.86 -23.96
C VAL A 254 -6.81 -5.24 -25.04
N GLY A 255 -6.41 -6.15 -25.93
CA GLY A 255 -7.31 -6.79 -26.91
C GLY A 255 -7.46 -8.28 -26.56
N VAL A 256 -8.69 -8.76 -26.51
CA VAL A 256 -9.00 -10.19 -26.32
C VAL A 256 -9.77 -10.69 -27.53
N GLY A 257 -9.42 -11.87 -28.04
CA GLY A 257 -10.09 -12.47 -29.19
C GLY A 257 -10.17 -14.00 -29.10
N PHE A 258 -11.19 -14.58 -29.75
CA PHE A 258 -11.30 -16.02 -29.97
C PHE A 258 -10.98 -16.31 -31.41
N ARG A 259 -10.02 -17.21 -31.64
CA ARG A 259 -9.50 -17.51 -32.99
C ARG A 259 -9.27 -19.01 -33.16
N GLN A 260 -9.32 -19.48 -34.41
CA GLN A 260 -8.79 -20.82 -34.74
C GLN A 260 -7.26 -20.75 -34.66
N GLN A 261 -6.68 -21.50 -33.75
CA GLN A 261 -5.23 -21.59 -33.51
C GLN A 261 -4.91 -22.93 -32.84
N ASP A 262 -3.65 -23.39 -32.96
CA ASP A 262 -3.24 -24.65 -32.33
C ASP A 262 -3.02 -24.53 -30.82
N GLU A 263 -2.46 -23.41 -30.38
CA GLU A 263 -2.20 -23.15 -28.97
C GLU A 263 -3.49 -22.72 -28.26
N LEU A 264 -3.65 -23.15 -26.99
CA LEU A 264 -4.78 -22.78 -26.18
C LEU A 264 -4.89 -21.25 -26.00
N LYS A 265 -3.74 -20.59 -25.82
CA LYS A 265 -3.62 -19.16 -25.60
C LYS A 265 -2.36 -18.64 -26.29
N THR A 266 -2.48 -17.51 -26.96
CA THR A 266 -1.34 -16.72 -27.44
C THR A 266 -1.40 -15.32 -26.87
N CYS A 267 -0.23 -14.74 -26.55
CA CYS A 267 -0.11 -13.38 -26.08
C CYS A 267 0.93 -12.64 -26.89
N ASN A 268 0.52 -11.61 -27.62
CA ASN A 268 1.39 -10.79 -28.44
C ASN A 268 1.38 -9.35 -27.90
N ARG A 269 2.53 -8.70 -27.96
CA ARG A 269 2.66 -7.29 -27.59
C ARG A 269 2.90 -6.46 -28.84
N GLU A 270 2.01 -5.50 -29.10
CA GLU A 270 2.14 -4.52 -30.17
C GLU A 270 2.29 -3.12 -29.56
N GLY A 271 3.52 -2.65 -29.39
CA GLY A 271 3.81 -1.41 -28.69
C GLY A 271 3.35 -1.45 -27.21
N SER A 272 2.38 -0.62 -26.85
CA SER A 272 1.75 -0.60 -25.51
C SER A 272 0.50 -1.49 -25.42
N LYS A 273 0.12 -2.21 -26.48
CA LYS A 273 -1.07 -3.06 -26.51
C LYS A 273 -0.70 -4.51 -26.27
N PHE A 274 -1.46 -5.18 -25.41
CA PHE A 274 -1.40 -6.62 -25.20
C PHE A 274 -2.59 -7.26 -25.92
N LEU A 275 -2.29 -8.14 -26.89
CA LEU A 275 -3.29 -8.85 -27.67
C LEU A 275 -3.27 -10.32 -27.28
N ILE A 276 -4.35 -10.77 -26.66
CA ILE A 276 -4.49 -12.14 -26.20
C ILE A 276 -5.54 -12.82 -27.06
N SER A 277 -5.22 -13.99 -27.63
CA SER A 277 -6.20 -14.81 -28.32
C SER A 277 -6.27 -16.22 -27.73
N TYR A 278 -7.47 -16.77 -27.72
CA TYR A 278 -7.80 -18.10 -27.22
C TYR A 278 -8.31 -18.97 -28.33
N ASN A 279 -8.03 -20.27 -28.23
CA ASN A 279 -8.49 -21.27 -29.19
C ASN A 279 -9.99 -21.47 -29.13
N VAL A 280 -10.73 -21.01 -30.13
CA VAL A 280 -12.17 -21.13 -30.21
C VAL A 280 -12.64 -22.58 -30.26
N GLY A 281 -11.89 -23.47 -30.98
CA GLY A 281 -12.21 -24.89 -31.06
C GLY A 281 -12.10 -25.63 -29.74
N TRP A 282 -11.28 -25.12 -28.78
CA TRP A 282 -11.29 -25.60 -27.38
C TRP A 282 -12.55 -25.16 -26.67
N LEU A 283 -12.93 -23.88 -26.79
CA LEU A 283 -14.11 -23.34 -26.13
C LEU A 283 -15.40 -24.01 -26.63
N GLU A 284 -15.50 -24.35 -27.94
CA GLU A 284 -16.61 -25.08 -28.50
C GLU A 284 -16.75 -26.53 -27.97
N LYS A 285 -15.64 -27.12 -27.50
CA LYS A 285 -15.63 -28.45 -26.90
C LYS A 285 -15.86 -28.44 -25.38
N THR A 286 -15.92 -27.28 -24.77
CA THR A 286 -16.01 -27.09 -23.33
C THR A 286 -17.27 -26.29 -22.94
N LEU A 287 -18.42 -26.63 -23.55
CA LEU A 287 -19.72 -25.96 -23.34
C LEU A 287 -20.56 -26.59 -22.24
N ASP A 288 -20.16 -27.71 -21.64
CA ASP A 288 -20.82 -28.21 -20.44
C ASP A 288 -20.49 -27.34 -19.22
N TYR A 289 -21.42 -27.28 -18.27
CA TYR A 289 -21.34 -26.35 -17.15
C TYR A 289 -20.08 -26.50 -16.27
N PRO A 290 -19.62 -27.71 -15.93
CA PRO A 290 -18.35 -27.89 -15.22
C PRO A 290 -17.16 -27.28 -15.97
N LEU A 291 -17.05 -27.55 -17.27
CA LEU A 291 -15.92 -27.07 -18.07
C LEU A 291 -15.99 -25.56 -18.32
N ILE A 292 -17.18 -24.98 -18.42
CA ILE A 292 -17.37 -23.52 -18.46
C ILE A 292 -16.73 -22.86 -17.21
N LEU A 293 -17.00 -23.41 -16.01
CA LEU A 293 -16.38 -22.91 -14.77
C LEU A 293 -14.86 -23.14 -14.73
N HIS A 294 -14.40 -24.30 -15.23
CA HIS A 294 -12.98 -24.60 -15.34
C HIS A 294 -12.22 -23.65 -16.27
N ASN A 295 -12.87 -23.16 -17.35
CA ASN A 295 -12.24 -22.22 -18.26
C ASN A 295 -11.81 -20.91 -17.57
N PHE A 296 -12.51 -20.46 -16.54
CA PHE A 296 -12.09 -19.29 -15.78
C PHE A 296 -10.76 -19.51 -15.03
N ARG A 297 -10.49 -20.72 -14.59
CA ARG A 297 -9.24 -21.09 -13.93
C ARG A 297 -8.12 -21.40 -14.91
N TYR A 298 -8.37 -22.26 -15.88
CA TYR A 298 -7.32 -22.87 -16.71
C TYR A 298 -7.10 -22.17 -18.06
N VAL A 299 -8.11 -21.53 -18.63
CA VAL A 299 -8.00 -20.81 -19.90
C VAL A 299 -7.79 -19.32 -19.67
N PHE A 300 -8.63 -18.69 -18.86
CA PHE A 300 -8.55 -17.26 -18.57
C PHE A 300 -7.59 -16.93 -17.41
N GLU A 301 -7.17 -17.93 -16.66
CA GLU A 301 -6.18 -17.84 -15.57
C GLU A 301 -6.56 -16.79 -14.49
N MET A 302 -7.86 -16.63 -14.19
CA MET A 302 -8.33 -15.70 -13.16
C MET A 302 -8.00 -16.18 -11.74
N ILE A 303 -7.72 -17.46 -11.58
CA ILE A 303 -7.34 -18.13 -10.33
C ILE A 303 -6.01 -18.83 -10.57
N ASP A 304 -5.10 -18.74 -9.61
CA ASP A 304 -3.81 -19.43 -9.67
C ASP A 304 -3.91 -20.91 -9.26
N TRP A 305 -2.79 -21.63 -9.31
CA TRP A 305 -2.75 -23.06 -8.95
C TRP A 305 -3.02 -23.32 -7.47
N GLN A 306 -2.84 -22.33 -6.59
CA GLN A 306 -3.17 -22.40 -5.16
C GLN A 306 -4.60 -21.96 -4.83
N GLY A 307 -5.44 -21.72 -5.82
CA GLY A 307 -6.82 -21.29 -5.61
C GLY A 307 -6.95 -19.82 -5.18
N ARG A 308 -5.90 -18.99 -5.39
CA ARG A 308 -5.95 -17.54 -5.11
C ARG A 308 -6.35 -16.77 -6.36
N SER A 309 -7.10 -15.71 -6.17
CA SER A 309 -7.51 -14.82 -7.27
C SER A 309 -6.33 -13.98 -7.77
N LYS A 310 -6.11 -13.98 -9.09
CA LYS A 310 -5.19 -13.05 -9.77
C LYS A 310 -5.81 -11.69 -10.06
N LEU A 311 -7.07 -11.48 -9.71
CA LEU A 311 -7.79 -10.22 -9.94
C LEU A 311 -7.58 -9.19 -8.84
N VAL A 312 -6.93 -9.56 -7.75
CA VAL A 312 -6.68 -8.72 -6.59
C VAL A 312 -5.45 -7.84 -6.77
N SER A 313 -5.37 -6.73 -6.06
CA SER A 313 -4.15 -5.96 -5.95
C SER A 313 -3.30 -6.49 -4.81
N VAL A 314 -2.01 -6.71 -5.05
CA VAL A 314 -1.02 -7.10 -4.04
C VAL A 314 0.09 -6.06 -3.95
N LYS A 315 0.78 -6.00 -2.80
CA LYS A 315 1.80 -4.97 -2.53
C LYS A 315 2.97 -5.03 -3.51
N SER A 316 3.38 -6.22 -3.93
CA SER A 316 4.51 -6.44 -4.84
C SER A 316 4.26 -5.93 -6.26
N ASP A 317 3.00 -5.84 -6.69
CA ASP A 317 2.62 -5.36 -8.03
C ASP A 317 2.77 -3.85 -8.21
N ILE A 318 3.01 -3.12 -7.12
CA ILE A 318 3.14 -1.67 -7.13
C ILE A 318 4.62 -1.32 -7.17
N GLY A 319 5.08 -0.81 -8.32
CA GLY A 319 6.47 -0.41 -8.53
C GLY A 319 6.92 0.74 -7.61
N ALA A 320 8.23 0.90 -7.43
CA ALA A 320 8.80 1.95 -6.57
C ALA A 320 8.35 3.36 -6.99
N ILE A 321 8.32 3.65 -8.29
CA ILE A 321 7.84 4.92 -8.85
C ILE A 321 6.36 5.13 -8.54
N GLU A 322 5.54 4.10 -8.74
CA GLU A 322 4.11 4.16 -8.42
C GLU A 322 3.88 4.41 -6.92
N ARG A 323 4.66 3.76 -6.04
CA ARG A 323 4.60 3.98 -4.59
C ARG A 323 4.99 5.39 -4.18
N ALA A 324 5.95 6.00 -4.88
CA ALA A 324 6.43 7.35 -4.58
C ALA A 324 5.45 8.44 -5.05
N PHE A 325 4.74 8.22 -6.16
CA PHE A 325 3.88 9.20 -6.79
C PHE A 325 2.38 8.91 -6.69
N ALA A 326 1.99 7.70 -6.28
CA ALA A 326 0.58 7.36 -6.13
C ALA A 326 -0.05 8.10 -4.94
N VAL A 327 -1.30 8.51 -5.14
CA VAL A 327 -2.14 9.03 -4.06
C VAL A 327 -2.60 7.88 -3.19
N ASP A 328 -2.15 7.84 -1.93
CA ASP A 328 -2.54 6.81 -0.96
C ASP A 328 -3.40 7.44 0.14
N GLY A 329 -4.72 7.45 -0.07
CA GLY A 329 -5.68 7.92 0.93
C GLY A 329 -5.86 6.90 2.06
N ILE A 330 -6.31 7.36 3.24
CA ILE A 330 -6.48 6.53 4.46
C ILE A 330 -7.29 5.25 4.19
N LYS A 331 -8.34 5.37 3.38
CA LYS A 331 -9.24 4.28 3.03
C LYS A 331 -9.27 4.01 1.53
N PHE A 332 -8.13 4.07 0.86
CA PHE A 332 -8.06 3.73 -0.56
C PHE A 332 -7.63 2.28 -0.75
N TYR A 333 -8.29 1.60 -1.67
CA TYR A 333 -7.82 0.35 -2.23
C TYR A 333 -6.67 0.66 -3.19
N ARG A 334 -5.50 0.08 -2.94
CA ARG A 334 -4.34 0.33 -3.79
C ARG A 334 -4.51 -0.30 -5.16
N CYS A 335 -4.58 0.52 -6.20
CA CYS A 335 -4.64 0.10 -7.59
C CYS A 335 -3.37 0.56 -8.31
N GLY A 336 -2.44 -0.37 -8.55
CA GLY A 336 -1.28 -0.13 -9.43
C GLY A 336 -1.64 -0.30 -10.92
N SER A 337 -0.71 0.01 -11.81
CA SER A 337 -0.86 -0.18 -13.26
C SER A 337 -1.12 -1.63 -13.62
N GLN A 338 -0.47 -2.57 -12.93
CA GLN A 338 -0.67 -4.01 -13.11
C GLN A 338 -2.10 -4.42 -12.79
N PHE A 339 -2.64 -3.98 -11.63
CA PHE A 339 -4.03 -4.24 -11.27
C PHE A 339 -5.01 -3.67 -12.30
N ASN A 340 -4.80 -2.44 -12.77
CA ASN A 340 -5.66 -1.82 -13.78
C ASN A 340 -5.62 -2.58 -15.11
N MET A 341 -4.46 -3.04 -15.54
CA MET A 341 -4.30 -3.85 -16.76
C MET A 341 -5.00 -5.20 -16.62
N MET A 342 -4.80 -5.91 -15.49
CA MET A 342 -5.46 -7.19 -15.21
C MET A 342 -6.99 -7.04 -15.11
N SER A 343 -7.47 -5.95 -14.52
CA SER A 343 -8.90 -5.63 -14.46
C SER A 343 -9.49 -5.40 -15.86
N ALA A 344 -8.81 -4.62 -16.71
CA ALA A 344 -9.23 -4.40 -18.09
C ALA A 344 -9.24 -5.71 -18.91
N MET A 345 -8.20 -6.52 -18.76
CA MET A 345 -8.09 -7.82 -19.43
C MET A 345 -9.21 -8.77 -19.02
N SER A 346 -9.43 -8.95 -17.72
CA SER A 346 -10.46 -9.85 -17.20
C SER A 346 -11.88 -9.38 -17.54
N ASN A 347 -12.12 -8.07 -17.64
CA ASN A 347 -13.38 -7.52 -18.14
C ASN A 347 -13.62 -7.88 -19.61
N ALA A 348 -12.60 -7.71 -20.45
CA ALA A 348 -12.68 -8.06 -21.86
C ALA A 348 -12.87 -9.58 -22.07
N GLN A 349 -12.15 -10.40 -21.29
CA GLN A 349 -12.32 -11.87 -21.30
C GLN A 349 -13.75 -12.27 -20.91
N MET A 350 -14.26 -11.74 -19.80
CA MET A 350 -15.61 -12.04 -19.31
C MET A 350 -16.68 -11.59 -20.30
N SER A 351 -16.58 -10.37 -20.84
CA SER A 351 -17.54 -9.85 -21.82
C SER A 351 -17.57 -10.74 -23.08
N LEU A 352 -16.39 -11.01 -23.67
CA LEU A 352 -16.29 -11.83 -24.87
C LEU A 352 -16.77 -13.27 -24.63
N TYR A 353 -16.50 -13.83 -23.44
CA TYR A 353 -16.93 -15.17 -23.11
C TYR A 353 -18.45 -15.25 -22.88
N CYS A 354 -19.04 -14.24 -22.26
CA CYS A 354 -20.51 -14.15 -22.14
C CYS A 354 -21.19 -14.06 -23.51
N ASP A 355 -20.65 -13.27 -24.45
CA ASP A 355 -21.16 -13.17 -25.82
C ASP A 355 -21.04 -14.52 -26.56
N PHE A 356 -19.91 -15.20 -26.38
CA PHE A 356 -19.67 -16.54 -26.95
C PHE A 356 -20.67 -17.58 -26.41
N LEU A 357 -20.90 -17.61 -25.09
CA LEU A 357 -21.86 -18.51 -24.47
C LEU A 357 -23.29 -18.19 -24.90
N ALA A 358 -23.65 -16.92 -24.99
CA ALA A 358 -24.97 -16.48 -25.48
C ALA A 358 -25.23 -16.92 -26.93
N ALA A 359 -24.21 -16.90 -27.80
CA ALA A 359 -24.32 -17.43 -29.16
C ALA A 359 -24.61 -18.94 -29.20
N HIS A 360 -24.26 -19.69 -28.14
CA HIS A 360 -24.57 -21.10 -27.94
C HIS A 360 -25.82 -21.32 -27.05
N VAL A 361 -26.62 -20.27 -26.82
CA VAL A 361 -27.85 -20.31 -26.01
C VAL A 361 -27.58 -20.73 -24.55
N ILE A 362 -26.40 -20.38 -24.03
CA ILE A 362 -26.01 -20.62 -22.64
C ILE A 362 -25.94 -19.26 -21.90
N ASN A 363 -26.68 -19.15 -20.77
CA ASN A 363 -26.58 -18.03 -19.87
C ASN A 363 -25.65 -18.40 -18.69
N LEU A 364 -24.66 -17.57 -18.41
CA LEU A 364 -23.70 -17.85 -17.33
C LEU A 364 -24.36 -17.88 -15.93
N GLU A 365 -25.43 -17.12 -15.69
CA GLU A 365 -26.19 -17.21 -14.44
C GLU A 365 -26.83 -18.58 -14.23
N ASP A 366 -27.25 -19.28 -15.32
CA ASP A 366 -27.81 -20.65 -15.24
C ASP A 366 -26.70 -21.66 -14.87
N VAL A 367 -25.46 -21.42 -15.28
CA VAL A 367 -24.30 -22.21 -14.85
C VAL A 367 -24.06 -22.04 -13.35
N PHE A 368 -24.18 -20.81 -12.85
CA PHE A 368 -24.08 -20.53 -11.40
C PHE A 368 -25.17 -21.22 -10.60
N LYS A 369 -26.43 -21.11 -11.06
CA LYS A 369 -27.56 -21.81 -10.44
C LYS A 369 -27.35 -23.33 -10.40
N TRP A 370 -26.91 -23.90 -11.53
CA TRP A 370 -26.59 -25.33 -11.61
C TRP A 370 -25.54 -25.75 -10.57
N PHE A 371 -24.49 -24.92 -10.34
CA PHE A 371 -23.46 -25.19 -9.34
C PHE A 371 -24.08 -25.34 -7.95
N PHE A 372 -24.92 -24.41 -7.52
CA PHE A 372 -25.52 -24.43 -6.19
C PHE A 372 -26.62 -25.49 -6.01
N GLU A 373 -27.48 -25.66 -7.01
CA GLU A 373 -28.69 -26.48 -6.85
C GLU A 373 -28.52 -27.93 -7.32
N LYS A 374 -27.51 -28.24 -8.15
CA LYS A 374 -27.28 -29.59 -8.67
C LYS A 374 -25.89 -30.11 -8.35
N TYR A 375 -24.85 -29.38 -8.69
CA TYR A 375 -23.49 -29.87 -8.53
C TYR A 375 -23.10 -30.11 -7.06
N LEU A 376 -23.39 -29.17 -6.16
CA LEU A 376 -23.08 -29.34 -4.73
C LEU A 376 -23.82 -30.56 -4.12
N PRO A 377 -25.13 -30.79 -4.37
CA PRO A 377 -25.79 -32.02 -3.93
C PRO A 377 -25.22 -33.29 -4.53
N GLU A 378 -24.97 -33.33 -5.83
CA GLU A 378 -24.52 -34.53 -6.56
C GLU A 378 -23.09 -34.92 -6.19
N GLU A 379 -22.18 -33.93 -6.09
CA GLU A 379 -20.76 -34.19 -5.87
C GLU A 379 -20.38 -34.30 -4.39
N PHE A 380 -20.98 -33.48 -3.53
CA PHE A 380 -20.61 -33.38 -2.11
C PHE A 380 -21.73 -33.78 -1.14
N GLY A 381 -22.93 -34.11 -1.64
CA GLY A 381 -24.09 -34.40 -0.79
C GLY A 381 -24.60 -33.20 -0.01
N VAL A 382 -24.25 -31.98 -0.42
CA VAL A 382 -24.60 -30.73 0.26
C VAL A 382 -25.89 -30.16 -0.36
N VAL A 383 -26.96 -30.17 0.41
CA VAL A 383 -28.30 -29.75 -0.02
C VAL A 383 -28.71 -28.44 0.65
N GLY A 384 -29.67 -27.74 0.05
CA GLY A 384 -30.32 -26.56 0.61
C GLY A 384 -29.81 -25.23 0.04
N PHE A 385 -28.74 -25.23 -0.76
CA PHE A 385 -28.34 -24.05 -1.54
C PHE A 385 -29.37 -23.73 -2.61
N SER A 386 -29.63 -22.44 -2.80
CA SER A 386 -30.51 -21.93 -3.86
C SER A 386 -30.01 -20.59 -4.39
N MET A 387 -30.19 -20.36 -5.67
CA MET A 387 -29.85 -19.11 -6.36
C MET A 387 -30.91 -18.81 -7.42
N ASN A 388 -31.34 -17.55 -7.52
CA ASN A 388 -32.23 -17.09 -8.57
C ASN A 388 -31.43 -16.45 -9.70
N THR A 389 -31.87 -16.71 -10.94
CA THR A 389 -31.26 -16.13 -12.14
C THR A 389 -32.13 -15.02 -12.71
N SER A 390 -31.50 -14.08 -13.39
CA SER A 390 -32.20 -13.02 -14.11
C SER A 390 -32.82 -13.56 -15.40
N SER A 391 -33.96 -13.02 -15.81
CA SER A 391 -34.55 -13.32 -17.13
C SER A 391 -33.56 -12.91 -18.24
N SER A 392 -33.54 -13.67 -19.34
CA SER A 392 -32.76 -13.30 -20.54
C SER A 392 -33.13 -11.94 -21.13
N THR A 393 -34.38 -11.49 -20.91
CA THR A 393 -34.89 -10.17 -21.34
C THR A 393 -34.75 -9.07 -20.30
N ALA A 394 -34.19 -9.38 -19.10
CA ALA A 394 -34.00 -8.40 -18.05
C ALA A 394 -32.97 -7.32 -18.45
N THR A 395 -33.22 -6.09 -18.02
CA THR A 395 -32.26 -4.97 -18.18
C THR A 395 -31.01 -5.21 -17.35
N TYR A 396 -29.89 -4.54 -17.70
CA TYR A 396 -28.66 -4.63 -16.90
C TYR A 396 -28.87 -4.14 -15.46
N ILE A 397 -29.80 -3.20 -15.22
CA ILE A 397 -30.18 -2.76 -13.87
C ILE A 397 -30.77 -3.92 -13.06
N GLU A 398 -31.72 -4.65 -13.65
CA GLU A 398 -32.33 -5.80 -13.00
C GLU A 398 -31.34 -6.93 -12.77
N LYS A 399 -30.48 -7.23 -13.75
CA LYS A 399 -29.40 -8.21 -13.64
C LYS A 399 -28.42 -7.85 -12.53
N CYS A 400 -27.96 -6.60 -12.45
CA CYS A 400 -27.06 -6.15 -11.39
C CYS A 400 -27.71 -6.24 -9.99
N ARG A 401 -28.98 -5.86 -9.85
CA ARG A 401 -29.71 -5.97 -8.58
C ARG A 401 -29.85 -7.43 -8.12
N ASN A 402 -30.28 -8.29 -9.03
CA ASN A 402 -30.44 -9.71 -8.75
C ASN A 402 -29.11 -10.33 -8.34
N LEU A 403 -28.08 -10.19 -9.17
CA LEU A 403 -26.80 -10.84 -8.95
C LEU A 403 -26.10 -10.34 -7.66
N ALA A 404 -26.17 -9.04 -7.35
CA ALA A 404 -25.62 -8.50 -6.10
C ALA A 404 -26.34 -9.04 -4.86
N SER A 405 -27.67 -9.26 -4.94
CA SER A 405 -28.45 -9.88 -3.87
C SER A 405 -28.13 -11.36 -3.70
N GLU A 406 -28.03 -12.10 -4.82
CA GLU A 406 -27.75 -13.54 -4.80
C GLU A 406 -26.33 -13.84 -4.28
N MET A 407 -25.32 -13.00 -4.57
CA MET A 407 -23.98 -13.14 -3.96
C MET A 407 -24.05 -13.10 -2.43
N ASP A 408 -24.78 -12.14 -1.86
CA ASP A 408 -24.99 -12.06 -0.41
C ASP A 408 -25.74 -13.30 0.12
N GLY A 409 -26.75 -13.75 -0.63
CA GLY A 409 -27.55 -14.92 -0.31
C GLY A 409 -26.72 -16.22 -0.24
N VAL A 410 -25.95 -16.53 -1.28
CA VAL A 410 -25.13 -17.76 -1.32
C VAL A 410 -24.01 -17.76 -0.29
N LEU A 411 -23.41 -16.59 0.02
CA LEU A 411 -22.41 -16.49 1.07
C LEU A 411 -22.98 -16.69 2.48
N LYS A 412 -24.21 -16.21 2.73
CA LYS A 412 -24.94 -16.48 3.99
C LYS A 412 -25.29 -17.96 4.12
N GLN A 413 -25.75 -18.58 3.04
CA GLN A 413 -26.03 -20.03 2.99
C GLN A 413 -24.75 -20.83 3.27
N PHE A 414 -23.63 -20.46 2.66
CA PHE A 414 -22.35 -21.09 2.91
C PHE A 414 -21.91 -20.93 4.38
N ARG A 415 -21.97 -19.70 4.93
CA ARG A 415 -21.68 -19.46 6.35
C ARG A 415 -22.52 -20.34 7.27
N MET A 416 -23.82 -20.44 6.97
CA MET A 416 -24.74 -21.27 7.74
C MET A 416 -24.35 -22.75 7.68
N PHE A 417 -24.03 -23.25 6.49
CA PHE A 417 -23.56 -24.62 6.31
C PHE A 417 -22.27 -24.90 7.10
N VAL A 418 -21.29 -24.00 7.04
CA VAL A 418 -20.02 -24.14 7.79
C VAL A 418 -20.27 -24.22 9.30
N LEU A 419 -21.18 -23.39 9.83
CA LEU A 419 -21.44 -23.29 11.27
C LEU A 419 -22.33 -24.41 11.80
N ASN A 420 -23.30 -24.87 11.01
CA ASN A 420 -24.37 -25.77 11.48
C ASN A 420 -24.35 -27.16 10.79
N GLY A 421 -23.53 -27.35 9.75
CA GLY A 421 -23.52 -28.57 8.93
C GLY A 421 -24.71 -28.72 7.99
N SER A 422 -25.66 -27.77 7.99
CA SER A 422 -26.85 -27.74 7.15
C SER A 422 -27.36 -26.32 6.93
N ILE A 423 -28.19 -26.15 5.92
CA ILE A 423 -28.87 -24.87 5.62
C ILE A 423 -30.31 -24.94 6.10
N ASP A 424 -30.60 -24.24 7.20
CA ASP A 424 -31.94 -24.10 7.74
C ASP A 424 -32.63 -22.88 7.07
N ARG A 425 -33.73 -23.14 6.35
CA ARG A 425 -34.42 -22.11 5.57
C ARG A 425 -35.09 -21.07 6.46
N GLU A 426 -35.69 -21.50 7.56
CA GLU A 426 -36.36 -20.60 8.49
C GLU A 426 -35.35 -19.67 9.18
N LEU A 427 -34.21 -20.22 9.60
CA LEU A 427 -33.12 -19.43 10.19
C LEU A 427 -32.49 -18.47 9.16
N PHE A 428 -32.39 -18.91 7.90
CA PHE A 428 -31.90 -18.05 6.82
C PHE A 428 -32.80 -16.83 6.59
N GLU A 429 -34.11 -17.00 6.61
CA GLU A 429 -35.10 -15.92 6.45
C GLU A 429 -35.02 -14.90 7.61
N MET A 430 -34.61 -15.30 8.79
CA MET A 430 -34.43 -14.42 9.94
C MET A 430 -33.09 -13.61 9.87
N SER A 431 -32.15 -14.00 9.00
CA SER A 431 -30.84 -13.37 8.89
C SER A 431 -30.91 -12.06 8.09
N SER A 432 -30.87 -10.92 8.78
CA SER A 432 -30.88 -9.58 8.17
C SER A 432 -29.48 -8.96 7.99
N GLU A 433 -28.45 -9.52 8.62
CA GLU A 433 -27.08 -8.97 8.58
C GLU A 433 -26.45 -9.12 7.19
N HIS A 434 -25.69 -8.10 6.80
CA HIS A 434 -24.87 -8.20 5.60
C HIS A 434 -23.63 -9.06 5.82
N VAL A 435 -23.17 -9.71 4.77
CA VAL A 435 -21.94 -10.50 4.82
C VAL A 435 -20.74 -9.57 4.92
N VAL A 436 -19.87 -9.84 5.88
CA VAL A 436 -18.53 -9.26 6.00
C VAL A 436 -17.55 -10.26 5.39
N PHE A 437 -17.00 -9.95 4.22
CA PHE A 437 -16.23 -10.92 3.42
C PHE A 437 -15.02 -11.47 4.15
N GLU A 438 -14.32 -10.64 4.93
CA GLU A 438 -13.15 -11.07 5.72
C GLU A 438 -13.47 -12.01 6.89
N SER A 439 -14.77 -12.21 7.20
CA SER A 439 -15.23 -13.04 8.30
C SER A 439 -16.04 -14.27 7.85
N VAL A 440 -16.23 -14.47 6.54
CA VAL A 440 -16.88 -15.70 6.04
C VAL A 440 -16.02 -16.90 6.43
N PRO A 441 -16.50 -17.83 7.27
CA PRO A 441 -15.68 -18.92 7.78
C PRO A 441 -15.32 -19.94 6.69
N SER A 442 -14.23 -20.67 6.89
CA SER A 442 -13.80 -21.81 6.07
C SER A 442 -14.29 -23.13 6.67
N LEU A 443 -14.48 -24.14 5.84
CA LEU A 443 -14.65 -25.54 6.27
C LEU A 443 -13.35 -26.13 6.84
N LEU A 444 -12.23 -25.49 6.60
CA LEU A 444 -10.90 -25.90 7.02
C LEU A 444 -10.50 -25.16 8.30
N THR A 445 -9.83 -25.88 9.21
CA THR A 445 -9.37 -25.29 10.48
C THR A 445 -8.17 -24.35 10.33
N LYS A 446 -7.35 -24.56 9.29
CA LYS A 446 -6.23 -23.71 8.90
C LYS A 446 -6.27 -23.54 7.38
N LYS A 447 -6.29 -22.32 6.88
CA LYS A 447 -6.35 -22.10 5.42
C LYS A 447 -5.33 -21.09 4.92
N TYR A 448 -5.21 -19.95 5.59
CA TYR A 448 -4.28 -18.91 5.18
C TYR A 448 -3.31 -18.54 6.30
N ALA A 449 -2.12 -18.09 5.90
CA ALA A 449 -1.19 -17.40 6.80
C ALA A 449 -0.73 -16.06 6.18
N TYR A 450 -0.44 -15.10 7.05
CA TYR A 450 -0.08 -13.71 6.71
C TYR A 450 1.11 -13.26 7.54
N ALA A 451 1.85 -12.27 7.04
CA ALA A 451 2.85 -11.56 7.82
C ALA A 451 2.20 -10.94 9.09
N ALA A 452 2.85 -11.09 10.24
CA ALA A 452 2.34 -10.61 11.53
C ALA A 452 3.29 -9.66 12.24
N SER A 453 4.57 -9.61 11.85
CA SER A 453 5.58 -8.75 12.46
C SER A 453 6.22 -7.81 11.45
N ASP A 454 6.69 -6.65 11.92
CA ASP A 454 7.48 -5.72 11.11
C ASP A 454 8.78 -6.34 10.63
N ASP A 455 9.34 -7.29 11.39
CA ASP A 455 10.56 -7.99 11.03
C ASP A 455 10.38 -8.87 9.79
N ILE A 456 9.24 -9.54 9.64
CA ILE A 456 8.91 -10.29 8.42
C ILE A 456 8.78 -9.36 7.20
N GLU A 457 8.14 -8.20 7.35
CA GLU A 457 8.05 -7.21 6.27
C GLU A 457 9.43 -6.69 5.86
N LYS A 458 10.33 -6.42 6.83
CA LYS A 458 11.72 -6.03 6.58
C LYS A 458 12.52 -7.16 5.93
N GLU A 459 12.32 -8.41 6.36
CA GLU A 459 13.00 -9.60 5.82
C GLU A 459 12.62 -9.82 4.36
N MET A 460 11.31 -9.73 4.04
CA MET A 460 10.81 -9.79 2.67
C MET A 460 11.33 -8.64 1.81
N PHE A 461 11.36 -7.42 2.34
CA PHE A 461 11.92 -6.26 1.65
C PHE A 461 13.40 -6.47 1.33
N ALA A 462 14.20 -6.92 2.28
CA ALA A 462 15.64 -7.16 2.10
C ALA A 462 15.93 -8.24 1.04
N LEU A 463 15.12 -9.31 1.01
CA LEU A 463 15.31 -10.44 0.08
C LEU A 463 14.80 -10.14 -1.33
N PHE A 464 13.65 -9.47 -1.48
CA PHE A 464 12.89 -9.45 -2.73
C PHE A 464 12.68 -8.06 -3.34
N SER A 465 13.00 -6.97 -2.63
CA SER A 465 12.87 -5.63 -3.18
C SER A 465 14.15 -5.19 -3.89
N ASP A 466 13.98 -4.59 -5.07
CA ASP A 466 15.05 -3.91 -5.81
C ASP A 466 15.52 -2.61 -5.12
N GLN A 467 14.72 -2.10 -4.17
CA GLN A 467 15.05 -0.90 -3.39
C GLN A 467 15.93 -1.20 -2.17
N ALA A 468 16.14 -2.48 -1.83
CA ALA A 468 16.99 -2.87 -0.71
C ALA A 468 18.49 -2.69 -1.00
N LEU A 469 18.90 -2.51 -2.26
CA LEU A 469 20.28 -2.38 -2.73
C LEU A 469 21.19 -3.59 -2.39
N LEU A 470 20.60 -4.70 -1.93
CA LEU A 470 21.35 -5.92 -1.58
C LEU A 470 21.66 -6.82 -2.79
N GLY A 471 20.99 -6.59 -3.92
CA GLY A 471 21.27 -7.29 -5.18
C GLY A 471 22.49 -6.78 -5.94
N TYR A 472 23.02 -5.61 -5.56
CA TYR A 472 24.20 -5.01 -6.19
C TYR A 472 25.48 -5.42 -5.48
N THR A 473 26.50 -5.82 -6.24
CA THR A 473 27.87 -5.99 -5.79
C THR A 473 28.83 -5.57 -6.91
N GLU A 474 30.06 -5.19 -6.60
CA GLU A 474 31.06 -4.85 -7.62
C GLU A 474 31.34 -6.02 -8.59
N LYS A 475 31.21 -7.27 -8.13
CA LYS A 475 31.39 -8.49 -8.92
C LYS A 475 30.31 -8.67 -9.99
N THR A 476 29.05 -8.37 -9.65
CA THR A 476 27.89 -8.62 -10.54
C THR A 476 27.27 -7.36 -11.10
N LYS A 477 27.61 -6.19 -10.52
CA LYS A 477 27.06 -4.87 -10.88
C LYS A 477 25.52 -4.90 -10.91
N SER A 478 24.92 -4.38 -11.98
CA SER A 478 23.45 -4.29 -12.13
C SER A 478 22.80 -5.55 -12.76
N LYS A 479 23.46 -6.72 -12.72
CA LYS A 479 22.93 -7.96 -13.31
C LYS A 479 21.70 -8.46 -12.57
N TYR A 480 21.62 -8.26 -11.26
CA TYR A 480 20.54 -8.72 -10.40
C TYR A 480 19.89 -7.56 -9.67
N ALA A 481 18.56 -7.54 -9.63
CA ALA A 481 17.82 -6.47 -8.98
C ALA A 481 17.62 -6.73 -7.47
N THR A 482 17.57 -8.00 -7.05
CA THR A 482 17.27 -8.38 -5.67
C THR A 482 18.30 -9.36 -5.12
N LEU A 483 18.43 -9.41 -3.79
CA LEU A 483 19.32 -10.37 -3.12
C LEU A 483 18.95 -11.82 -3.46
N PHE A 484 17.65 -12.11 -3.52
CA PHE A 484 17.17 -13.43 -3.90
C PHE A 484 17.62 -13.85 -5.30
N GLN A 485 17.53 -12.94 -6.29
CA GLN A 485 17.99 -13.21 -7.66
C GLN A 485 19.51 -13.41 -7.70
N LEU A 486 20.27 -12.58 -6.99
CA LEU A 486 21.73 -12.67 -6.89
C LEU A 486 22.15 -14.05 -6.35
N LEU A 487 21.66 -14.43 -5.17
CA LEU A 487 22.03 -15.69 -4.50
C LEU A 487 21.42 -16.95 -5.18
N SER A 488 20.41 -16.79 -6.02
CA SER A 488 19.88 -17.88 -6.86
C SER A 488 20.68 -18.09 -8.13
N GLY A 489 21.39 -17.07 -8.62
CA GLY A 489 22.10 -17.09 -9.89
C GLY A 489 23.61 -17.15 -9.79
N GLU A 490 24.19 -16.78 -8.66
CA GLU A 490 25.66 -16.68 -8.46
C GLU A 490 26.06 -17.20 -7.07
N GLU A 491 27.25 -17.79 -7.00
CA GLU A 491 27.92 -18.06 -5.71
C GLU A 491 28.62 -16.82 -5.22
N MET A 492 28.15 -16.32 -4.07
CA MET A 492 28.65 -15.09 -3.45
C MET A 492 29.27 -15.40 -2.08
N ARG A 493 30.46 -14.87 -1.84
CA ARG A 493 31.09 -14.89 -0.51
C ARG A 493 30.68 -13.66 0.27
N GLU A 494 30.76 -13.73 1.58
CA GLU A 494 30.51 -12.57 2.44
C GLU A 494 31.41 -11.38 2.05
N SER A 495 32.67 -11.64 1.69
CA SER A 495 33.64 -10.64 1.22
C SER A 495 33.33 -9.99 -0.13
N ASP A 496 32.39 -10.54 -0.91
CA ASP A 496 31.96 -9.97 -2.19
C ASP A 496 30.92 -8.83 -2.00
N PHE A 497 30.41 -8.64 -0.77
CA PHE A 497 29.42 -7.62 -0.43
C PHE A 497 30.08 -6.35 0.10
N GLU A 498 29.42 -5.21 -0.12
CA GLU A 498 29.89 -3.92 0.36
C GLU A 498 29.71 -3.78 1.89
N PRO A 499 30.57 -2.99 2.57
CA PRO A 499 30.50 -2.82 4.03
C PRO A 499 29.13 -2.38 4.55
N PHE A 500 28.37 -1.57 3.79
CA PHE A 500 27.02 -1.14 4.18
C PHE A 500 25.98 -2.26 4.12
N GLN A 501 26.24 -3.34 3.37
CA GLN A 501 25.34 -4.49 3.23
C GLN A 501 25.54 -5.52 4.35
N THR A 502 26.71 -5.56 4.98
CA THR A 502 27.10 -6.60 5.94
C THR A 502 26.10 -6.71 7.11
N THR A 503 25.71 -5.59 7.70
CA THR A 503 24.74 -5.59 8.81
C THR A 503 23.40 -6.23 8.43
N SER A 504 22.93 -5.97 7.21
CA SER A 504 21.68 -6.57 6.71
C SER A 504 21.83 -8.06 6.45
N LEU A 505 22.98 -8.51 5.95
CA LEU A 505 23.28 -9.92 5.74
C LEU A 505 23.38 -10.68 7.07
N GLU A 506 24.11 -10.15 8.05
CA GLU A 506 24.21 -10.71 9.40
C GLU A 506 22.83 -10.84 10.05
N TRP A 507 21.99 -9.82 9.89
CA TRP A 507 20.61 -9.86 10.39
C TRP A 507 19.77 -10.94 9.70
N LEU A 508 19.86 -11.10 8.37
CA LEU A 508 19.17 -12.17 7.63
C LEU A 508 19.67 -13.58 8.03
N VAL A 509 20.97 -13.71 8.39
CA VAL A 509 21.51 -14.96 8.96
C VAL A 509 20.91 -15.22 10.35
N GLN A 510 20.86 -14.20 11.22
CA GLN A 510 20.22 -14.32 12.55
C GLN A 510 18.73 -14.68 12.46
N ARG A 511 18.03 -14.14 11.45
CA ARG A 511 16.63 -14.46 11.16
C ARG A 511 16.44 -15.89 10.58
N GLY A 512 17.51 -16.54 10.13
CA GLY A 512 17.47 -17.87 9.52
C GLY A 512 17.02 -17.89 8.06
N SER A 513 17.03 -16.76 7.36
CA SER A 513 16.79 -16.68 5.92
C SER A 513 18.03 -16.97 5.10
N LEU A 514 19.19 -16.67 5.64
CA LEU A 514 20.49 -16.99 5.07
C LEU A 514 21.30 -17.88 6.00
N TRP A 515 22.27 -18.57 5.44
CA TRP A 515 23.32 -19.25 6.19
C TRP A 515 24.62 -19.17 5.38
N ILE A 516 25.75 -19.27 6.06
CA ILE A 516 27.08 -19.21 5.46
C ILE A 516 27.72 -20.57 5.61
N ASP A 517 28.22 -21.14 4.51
CA ASP A 517 28.85 -22.46 4.53
C ASP A 517 30.34 -22.38 4.93
N ASP A 518 31.01 -23.54 5.05
CA ASP A 518 32.42 -23.64 5.45
C ASP A 518 33.40 -22.96 4.45
N ALA A 519 32.94 -22.66 3.24
CA ALA A 519 33.68 -21.94 2.20
C ALA A 519 33.38 -20.43 2.16
N GLU A 520 32.71 -19.91 3.22
CA GLU A 520 32.25 -18.51 3.33
C GLU A 520 31.23 -18.11 2.26
N ILE A 521 30.53 -19.08 1.64
CA ILE A 521 29.52 -18.78 0.62
C ILE A 521 28.17 -18.56 1.29
N VAL A 522 27.54 -17.44 0.93
CA VAL A 522 26.20 -17.07 1.42
C VAL A 522 25.13 -17.86 0.67
N LYS A 523 24.29 -18.58 1.39
CA LYS A 523 23.24 -19.46 0.85
C LYS A 523 21.85 -19.06 1.35
N LEU A 524 20.85 -19.27 0.50
CA LEU A 524 19.45 -19.11 0.86
C LEU A 524 18.98 -20.30 1.70
N SER A 525 18.25 -20.03 2.78
CA SER A 525 17.69 -21.05 3.67
C SER A 525 16.29 -21.47 3.18
N ASN A 526 16.21 -22.64 2.56
CA ASN A 526 14.93 -23.26 2.21
C ASN A 526 14.43 -24.15 3.37
N PRO A 527 13.11 -24.21 3.67
CA PRO A 527 11.96 -23.63 2.94
C PRO A 527 11.62 -22.18 3.34
N ARG A 528 12.24 -21.57 4.40
CA ARG A 528 11.89 -20.24 4.90
C ARG A 528 11.81 -19.19 3.77
N VAL A 529 12.85 -19.09 2.95
CA VAL A 529 12.89 -18.11 1.86
C VAL A 529 11.80 -18.33 0.81
N LYS A 530 11.44 -19.60 0.54
CA LYS A 530 10.33 -19.91 -0.39
C LYS A 530 8.97 -19.52 0.18
N ILE A 531 8.75 -19.72 1.48
CA ILE A 531 7.55 -19.26 2.19
C ILE A 531 7.45 -17.73 2.13
N LEU A 532 8.54 -17.04 2.44
CA LEU A 532 8.58 -15.57 2.40
C LEU A 532 8.39 -15.03 0.98
N LYS A 533 8.91 -15.74 -0.05
CA LYS A 533 8.73 -15.34 -1.44
C LYS A 533 7.26 -15.43 -1.86
N ASP A 534 6.60 -16.54 -1.57
CA ASP A 534 5.17 -16.72 -1.89
C ASP A 534 4.31 -15.68 -1.15
N LEU A 535 4.66 -15.40 0.11
CA LEU A 535 3.99 -14.36 0.90
C LEU A 535 4.22 -12.95 0.33
N TYR A 536 5.44 -12.64 -0.12
CA TYR A 536 5.77 -11.35 -0.74
C TYR A 536 5.02 -11.13 -2.07
N GLU A 537 4.91 -12.18 -2.89
CA GLU A 537 4.27 -12.10 -4.21
C GLU A 537 2.73 -12.05 -4.15
N HIS A 538 2.12 -12.54 -3.06
CA HIS A 538 0.66 -12.71 -3.01
C HIS A 538 -0.03 -12.14 -1.77
N ASP A 539 0.71 -11.54 -0.84
CA ASP A 539 0.21 -11.04 0.45
C ASP A 539 -0.51 -12.10 1.32
N ALA A 540 -0.53 -13.37 0.91
CA ALA A 540 -1.18 -14.49 1.60
C ALA A 540 -0.59 -15.83 1.18
N LEU A 541 -0.36 -16.73 2.14
CA LEU A 541 -0.06 -18.14 1.90
C LEU A 541 -1.35 -18.97 1.95
N CYS A 542 -1.53 -19.90 1.02
CA CYS A 542 -2.60 -20.90 1.09
C CYS A 542 -2.05 -22.22 1.64
N LEU A 543 -2.34 -22.53 2.91
CA LEU A 543 -1.72 -23.65 3.65
C LEU A 543 -2.06 -25.01 3.07
N CYS A 544 -3.20 -25.16 2.40
CA CYS A 544 -3.64 -26.42 1.80
C CYS A 544 -2.73 -26.95 0.69
N TRP A 545 -1.80 -26.14 0.21
CA TRP A 545 -0.89 -26.49 -0.88
C TRP A 545 0.58 -26.59 -0.42
N HIS A 546 0.83 -26.49 0.89
CA HIS A 546 2.18 -26.45 1.47
C HIS A 546 2.45 -27.52 2.51
N ASP A 547 1.95 -28.74 2.33
CA ASP A 547 2.11 -29.85 3.28
C ASP A 547 3.57 -30.08 3.70
N SER A 548 4.52 -29.97 2.75
CA SER A 548 5.94 -30.13 3.03
C SER A 548 6.55 -28.98 3.85
N TRP A 549 5.87 -27.85 3.99
CA TRP A 549 6.35 -26.68 4.72
C TRP A 549 5.51 -26.34 5.96
N ILE A 550 4.48 -27.15 6.23
CA ILE A 550 3.51 -26.84 7.30
C ILE A 550 4.19 -26.71 8.65
N SER A 551 5.18 -27.59 8.96
CA SER A 551 5.93 -27.51 10.21
C SER A 551 6.72 -26.22 10.35
N GLN A 552 7.32 -25.73 9.25
CA GLN A 552 8.05 -24.46 9.25
C GLN A 552 7.10 -23.28 9.39
N ILE A 553 5.94 -23.34 8.75
CA ILE A 553 4.91 -22.31 8.85
C ILE A 553 4.34 -22.26 10.27
N ASP A 554 4.01 -23.41 10.86
CA ASP A 554 3.52 -23.49 12.24
C ASP A 554 4.56 -22.94 13.23
N HIS A 555 5.84 -23.25 13.04
CA HIS A 555 6.91 -22.65 13.85
C HIS A 555 7.00 -21.13 13.69
N MET A 556 6.86 -20.59 12.47
CA MET A 556 6.83 -19.14 12.24
C MET A 556 5.59 -18.49 12.86
N ILE A 557 4.45 -19.21 12.95
CA ILE A 557 3.26 -18.74 13.66
C ILE A 557 3.50 -18.69 15.17
N GLU A 558 4.13 -19.73 15.73
CA GLU A 558 4.50 -19.78 17.17
C GLU A 558 5.46 -18.66 17.58
N LEU A 559 6.40 -18.29 16.70
CA LEU A 559 7.30 -17.15 16.90
C LEU A 559 6.61 -15.79 16.76
N GLY A 560 5.37 -15.74 16.26
CA GLY A 560 4.67 -14.49 15.98
C GLY A 560 5.11 -13.80 14.67
N ASP A 561 5.91 -14.46 13.85
CA ASP A 561 6.31 -14.00 12.53
C ASP A 561 5.13 -14.01 11.56
N LEU A 562 4.31 -15.05 11.63
CA LEU A 562 3.10 -15.23 10.84
C LEU A 562 1.86 -15.34 11.73
N ARG A 563 0.70 -15.07 11.15
CA ARG A 563 -0.62 -15.31 11.77
C ARG A 563 -1.49 -16.16 10.86
N GLY A 564 -2.13 -17.18 11.41
CA GLY A 564 -3.09 -18.03 10.69
C GLY A 564 -4.50 -17.44 10.68
N LYS A 565 -5.28 -17.74 9.63
CA LYS A 565 -6.71 -17.42 9.52
C LYS A 565 -7.45 -18.52 8.75
N ALA A 566 -8.66 -18.85 9.19
CA ALA A 566 -9.54 -19.85 8.56
C ALA A 566 -10.80 -19.16 8.02
N THR A 567 -10.69 -18.57 6.83
CA THR A 567 -11.78 -17.86 6.14
C THR A 567 -11.91 -18.35 4.70
N LEU A 568 -13.11 -18.23 4.11
CA LEU A 568 -13.36 -18.61 2.71
C LEU A 568 -12.43 -17.84 1.77
N PHE A 569 -12.31 -16.53 1.96
CA PHE A 569 -11.48 -15.64 1.18
C PHE A 569 -10.18 -15.30 1.90
N SER A 570 -9.09 -15.15 1.16
CA SER A 570 -7.90 -14.49 1.67
C SER A 570 -8.16 -13.00 1.91
N GLN A 571 -7.29 -12.32 2.68
CA GLN A 571 -7.45 -10.89 2.94
C GLN A 571 -7.44 -10.04 1.66
N PRO A 572 -6.52 -10.25 0.68
CA PRO A 572 -6.56 -9.56 -0.60
C PRO A 572 -7.87 -9.79 -1.39
N GLU A 573 -8.42 -11.02 -1.34
CA GLU A 573 -9.69 -11.34 -1.99
C GLU A 573 -10.89 -10.67 -1.32
N ALA A 574 -10.94 -10.68 0.02
CA ALA A 574 -11.98 -9.99 0.78
C ALA A 574 -11.93 -8.47 0.53
N ASP A 575 -10.73 -7.90 0.48
CA ASP A 575 -10.51 -6.48 0.17
C ASP A 575 -10.96 -6.13 -1.25
N TYR A 576 -10.72 -7.01 -2.22
CA TYR A 576 -11.18 -6.83 -3.59
C TYR A 576 -12.72 -6.88 -3.68
N LEU A 577 -13.38 -7.81 -2.97
CA LEU A 577 -14.85 -7.88 -2.88
C LEU A 577 -15.41 -6.59 -2.26
N ASP A 578 -14.81 -6.11 -1.16
CA ASP A 578 -15.20 -4.85 -0.53
C ASP A 578 -15.01 -3.64 -1.45
N TYR A 579 -13.89 -3.58 -2.19
CA TYR A 579 -13.61 -2.51 -3.14
C TYR A 579 -14.65 -2.43 -4.26
N ILE A 580 -15.10 -3.57 -4.79
CA ILE A 580 -16.08 -3.60 -5.88
C ILE A 580 -17.50 -3.37 -5.35
N LEU A 581 -17.88 -4.02 -4.25
CA LEU A 581 -19.29 -4.11 -3.84
C LEU A 581 -19.75 -3.00 -2.89
N ASN A 582 -18.84 -2.44 -2.06
CA ASN A 582 -19.24 -1.44 -1.07
C ASN A 582 -18.13 -0.41 -0.79
N LYS A 583 -18.47 0.65 -0.03
CA LYS A 583 -17.54 1.70 0.41
C LYS A 583 -17.28 1.70 1.91
N SER A 584 -17.61 0.64 2.62
CA SER A 584 -17.41 0.56 4.07
C SER A 584 -15.93 0.56 4.45
N LYS A 585 -15.13 -0.20 3.71
CA LYS A 585 -13.69 -0.32 3.91
C LYS A 585 -12.89 0.67 3.06
N PHE A 586 -13.25 0.80 1.78
CA PHE A 586 -12.52 1.62 0.80
C PHE A 586 -13.41 2.75 0.26
N SER A 587 -13.01 3.99 0.50
CA SER A 587 -13.76 5.18 0.10
C SER A 587 -13.76 5.43 -1.41
N ASP A 588 -12.78 4.90 -2.12
CA ASP A 588 -12.63 4.94 -3.56
C ASP A 588 -13.25 3.73 -4.30
N GLY A 589 -13.91 2.82 -3.56
CA GLY A 589 -14.56 1.64 -4.09
C GLY A 589 -15.68 1.95 -5.10
N LEU A 590 -16.01 0.96 -5.94
CA LEU A 590 -17.04 1.10 -6.98
C LEU A 590 -18.46 1.12 -6.42
N ASP A 591 -18.67 0.52 -5.23
CA ASP A 591 -19.94 0.56 -4.50
C ASP A 591 -21.13 -0.08 -5.26
N LEU A 592 -20.87 -1.10 -6.06
CA LEU A 592 -21.85 -1.63 -7.00
C LEU A 592 -23.12 -2.13 -6.30
N ARG A 593 -22.98 -2.78 -5.14
CA ARG A 593 -24.14 -3.25 -4.38
C ARG A 593 -25.06 -2.12 -3.97
N ASN A 594 -24.55 -1.11 -3.26
CA ASN A 594 -25.36 0.00 -2.78
C ASN A 594 -25.89 0.84 -3.95
N LYS A 595 -25.09 1.02 -5.00
CA LYS A 595 -25.42 1.74 -6.23
C LYS A 595 -26.71 1.20 -6.87
N TYR A 596 -26.87 -0.13 -6.95
CA TYR A 596 -28.05 -0.76 -7.54
C TYR A 596 -29.20 -0.95 -6.56
N ILE A 597 -28.94 -1.20 -5.28
CA ILE A 597 -29.99 -1.30 -4.25
C ILE A 597 -30.65 0.07 -4.02
N HIS A 598 -29.88 1.14 -3.93
CA HIS A 598 -30.38 2.50 -3.62
C HIS A 598 -30.65 3.35 -4.86
N SER A 599 -30.63 2.77 -6.06
CA SER A 599 -30.94 3.46 -7.33
C SER A 599 -30.06 4.67 -7.66
N THR A 600 -28.77 4.62 -7.24
CA THR A 600 -27.77 5.66 -7.54
C THR A 600 -26.86 5.30 -8.74
N TYR A 601 -27.29 4.36 -9.57
CA TYR A 601 -26.59 3.90 -10.76
C TYR A 601 -26.64 4.93 -11.90
N SER A 602 -25.71 4.79 -12.85
CA SER A 602 -25.69 5.60 -14.07
C SER A 602 -26.88 5.29 -14.97
N THR A 603 -27.36 6.30 -15.70
CA THR A 603 -28.37 6.11 -16.76
C THR A 603 -27.75 5.59 -18.07
N ASN A 604 -26.42 5.47 -18.17
CA ASN A 604 -25.71 4.94 -19.32
C ASN A 604 -25.69 3.42 -19.30
N GLU A 605 -26.31 2.80 -20.31
CA GLU A 605 -26.43 1.34 -20.43
C GLU A 605 -25.07 0.63 -20.54
N THR A 606 -24.08 1.25 -21.21
CA THR A 606 -22.71 0.71 -21.33
C THR A 606 -22.02 0.63 -19.97
N GLU A 607 -22.25 1.62 -19.09
CA GLU A 607 -21.71 1.56 -17.72
C GLU A 607 -22.42 0.48 -16.90
N GLN A 608 -23.74 0.32 -17.06
CA GLN A 608 -24.49 -0.75 -16.40
C GLN A 608 -24.05 -2.14 -16.86
N GLN A 609 -23.77 -2.32 -18.16
CA GLN A 609 -23.20 -3.55 -18.71
C GLN A 609 -21.81 -3.83 -18.11
N THR A 610 -20.98 -2.82 -18.01
CA THR A 610 -19.64 -2.95 -17.39
C THR A 610 -19.76 -3.35 -15.92
N ASP A 611 -20.68 -2.74 -15.17
CA ASP A 611 -20.94 -3.10 -13.78
C ASP A 611 -21.43 -4.56 -13.66
N TYR A 612 -22.30 -5.01 -14.57
CA TYR A 612 -22.76 -6.41 -14.60
C TYR A 612 -21.60 -7.40 -14.87
N ILE A 613 -20.71 -7.09 -15.81
CA ILE A 613 -19.49 -7.88 -16.07
C ILE A 613 -18.61 -8.00 -14.81
N GLN A 614 -18.47 -6.92 -14.05
CA GLN A 614 -17.75 -6.97 -12.76
C GLN A 614 -18.44 -7.92 -11.77
N LEU A 615 -19.76 -7.86 -11.64
CA LEU A 615 -20.51 -8.74 -10.75
C LEU A 615 -20.40 -10.21 -11.17
N LEU A 616 -20.44 -10.52 -12.47
CA LEU A 616 -20.24 -11.90 -12.96
C LEU A 616 -18.85 -12.44 -12.57
N LYS A 617 -17.79 -11.63 -12.69
CA LYS A 617 -16.43 -12.04 -12.24
C LYS A 617 -16.39 -12.35 -10.76
N LEU A 618 -17.05 -11.54 -9.93
CA LEU A 618 -17.10 -11.80 -8.50
C LEU A 618 -17.84 -13.09 -8.17
N MET A 619 -18.95 -13.38 -8.86
CA MET A 619 -19.67 -14.64 -8.66
C MET A 619 -18.81 -15.86 -9.07
N VAL A 620 -18.05 -15.75 -10.17
CA VAL A 620 -17.08 -16.79 -10.55
C VAL A 620 -16.04 -16.99 -9.44
N LEU A 621 -15.53 -15.92 -8.85
CA LEU A 621 -14.59 -16.01 -7.73
C LEU A 621 -15.24 -16.73 -6.53
N ILE A 622 -16.45 -16.33 -6.14
CA ILE A 622 -17.19 -16.93 -5.02
C ILE A 622 -17.39 -18.44 -5.26
N ILE A 623 -17.87 -18.82 -6.45
CA ILE A 623 -18.10 -20.23 -6.83
C ILE A 623 -16.79 -21.02 -6.78
N THR A 624 -15.71 -20.49 -7.35
CA THR A 624 -14.41 -21.19 -7.36
C THR A 624 -13.90 -21.40 -5.95
N LYS A 625 -14.00 -20.39 -5.08
CA LYS A 625 -13.58 -20.50 -3.67
C LYS A 625 -14.40 -21.53 -2.90
N MET A 626 -15.71 -21.57 -3.11
CA MET A 626 -16.58 -22.57 -2.49
C MET A 626 -16.30 -23.97 -3.02
N ASN A 627 -16.09 -24.11 -4.33
CA ASN A 627 -15.74 -25.41 -4.91
C ASN A 627 -14.43 -25.97 -4.33
N ASP A 628 -13.38 -25.14 -4.27
CA ASP A 628 -12.10 -25.54 -3.67
C ASP A 628 -12.28 -25.96 -2.20
N GLU A 629 -13.10 -25.25 -1.42
CA GLU A 629 -13.44 -25.61 -0.04
C GLU A 629 -14.08 -26.99 0.06
N PHE A 630 -15.09 -27.24 -0.75
CA PHE A 630 -15.79 -28.52 -0.74
C PHE A 630 -14.93 -29.69 -1.22
N CYS A 631 -14.08 -29.47 -2.23
CA CYS A 631 -13.11 -30.47 -2.71
C CYS A 631 -12.15 -30.88 -1.58
N ILE A 632 -11.46 -29.91 -0.96
CA ILE A 632 -10.50 -30.17 0.11
C ILE A 632 -11.19 -30.78 1.34
N TRP A 633 -12.39 -30.32 1.67
CA TRP A 633 -13.16 -30.86 2.79
C TRP A 633 -13.58 -32.33 2.56
N LYS A 634 -13.95 -32.71 1.32
CA LYS A 634 -14.26 -34.08 0.93
C LYS A 634 -13.02 -34.98 1.05
N ASP A 635 -11.87 -34.53 0.49
CA ASP A 635 -10.61 -35.25 0.55
C ASP A 635 -10.17 -35.51 2.01
N ASN A 636 -10.30 -34.49 2.88
CA ASN A 636 -9.95 -34.62 4.31
C ASN A 636 -10.87 -35.60 5.06
N LYS A 637 -12.15 -35.73 4.67
CA LYS A 637 -13.07 -36.71 5.27
C LYS A 637 -12.76 -38.15 4.86
N GLU A 638 -12.28 -38.35 3.63
CA GLU A 638 -11.93 -39.68 3.12
C GLU A 638 -10.62 -40.18 3.72
N VAL A 639 -9.72 -39.29 4.17
CA VAL A 639 -8.42 -39.62 4.81
C VAL A 639 -8.57 -39.89 6.31
N THR A 640 -9.64 -39.38 6.95
CA THR A 640 -9.88 -39.59 8.39
C THR A 640 -11.00 -40.63 8.55
N PRO A 641 -10.69 -41.93 8.86
CA PRO A 641 -11.69 -42.98 8.98
C PRO A 641 -12.61 -42.81 10.19
#